data_1ac5924a4ca9c3a4e43df2bb606553ec
#
_entry.id   1ac5924a4ca9c3a4e43df2bb606553ec
#
_cell.length_a   1.000
_cell.length_b   1.000
_cell.length_c   1.000
_cell.angle_alpha   90.00
_cell.angle_beta   90.00
_cell.angle_gamma   90.00
#
_symmetry.space_group_name_H-M   'P 1'
#
loop_
_entity.id
_entity.type
_entity.pdbx_description
1 polymer ?
#
loop_
_entity_poly.entity_id
_entity_poly.type
_entity_poly.pdbx_seq_one_letter_code
_entity_poly.pdbx_strand_id
1 'polypeptide(L)'
;MKNVNLFAGIILFLSLGASPQVHSQDFGPLLVSSTPLPANLSEYVLDFDRAVELGKALFWDMQTGSDGLTACATCHYSGGADTRNKNQAHPGFSGNFTRLGPNATLTPSDFPLRKLADPDEATSAVIWDSTEVIGSQGITKQDFNSIDLDFGGDANEVDDCSGIPDPLHSINGTNTRQTTGRNAPHAVNSIFYVDAFWDGRARSEFNGVDPSGLGNPNAMVRKIDANGNIVPCGVSMNRAALASQSIGPPLSGVEMSGLGRNWNDLGKKMCSVTPLALQTVSMTDSVLGTMAVSPGDGKGLTTSYVDMIQLAFRPEFWNSDAIFDNNGAHIGNGTPEGPNQFALMEQNFSLIWGLAVMCYESTLVSNQTRFDQYLAGNPNALTPEEENGMDAFYSGGTKCSKCHSGPLLSAATWGQLNTDTDVGIGPVVSVGTNADDGFGDKGFFNIGVRPSGEDIGRAGVGDQTWASRYFNGSTSALPGPVHPDETISGANKNIGAFKTPTLRNVELTGPFMHNGSQATLLQVVQFYTRGGDFTHMNPGDVHKYVNPIGKLNNKLPRQEAMVSFLKALTDERVRWEMEPFDHPELLLPNGHFGTSQAVAEGGVNSNEALDDIIVLPAVGAAGRTEINHPPVKGFLDTPSGAPANPIGPLGGGNLDPITELVCFEQEQKIVLNWNANTNISSYIVEVDNGGIMGVETFMVSGNQTTFEYNTFRPKTTLYLVTPYYLGMELKSAACFVRQGLTPGTLTHFLRGDTNLDGMLNVGDAIGLLEGIFTGALIPCEDAADWNDDGALDVSDPISVLGYLFSNGPAPAAPYPNCASDPNHDQLSCNQANICQ
;
A
#
# COMPACT_ATOMS: atom_id res chain seq x y z
N MET A 1 -7.08 85.29 30.61
CA MET A 1 -6.73 85.31 29.17
C MET A 1 -6.10 84.01 28.81
N LYS A 2 -6.58 83.38 27.79
CA LYS A 2 -6.16 82.23 27.05
C LYS A 2 -6.67 80.85 27.58
N ASN A 3 -7.57 80.35 26.76
CA ASN A 3 -8.19 79.03 26.70
C ASN A 3 -7.15 77.93 26.46
N VAL A 4 -7.35 76.80 27.11
CA VAL A 4 -6.76 75.51 26.73
C VAL A 4 -7.93 74.53 26.55
N ASN A 5 -8.10 74.09 25.31
CA ASN A 5 -9.05 73.04 24.91
C ASN A 5 -8.47 71.63 25.31
N LEU A 6 -9.30 70.91 26.05
CA LEU A 6 -9.07 69.49 26.34
C LEU A 6 -9.59 68.64 25.18
N PHE A 7 -8.71 67.98 24.37
CA PHE A 7 -9.10 66.92 23.48
C PHE A 7 -8.91 65.56 24.19
N ALA A 8 -9.99 64.89 24.44
CA ALA A 8 -9.98 63.51 24.92
C ALA A 8 -9.72 62.62 23.75
N GLY A 9 -8.50 62.03 23.67
CA GLY A 9 -8.13 60.99 22.75
C GLY A 9 -8.54 59.62 23.32
N ILE A 10 -9.49 58.96 22.62
CA ILE A 10 -9.79 57.54 22.87
C ILE A 10 -8.65 56.71 22.24
N ILE A 11 -7.83 56.09 23.07
CA ILE A 11 -6.83 55.12 22.64
C ILE A 11 -7.54 53.76 22.49
N LEU A 12 -7.81 53.39 21.24
CA LEU A 12 -8.27 52.04 20.88
C LEU A 12 -7.07 51.10 20.98
N PHE A 13 -7.01 50.27 22.01
CA PHE A 13 -6.06 49.15 22.04
C PHE A 13 -6.52 48.11 21.05
N LEU A 14 -5.94 48.12 19.86
CA LEU A 14 -5.90 46.96 18.98
C LEU A 14 -4.89 45.99 19.59
N SER A 15 -5.40 44.92 20.21
CA SER A 15 -4.62 43.74 20.50
C SER A 15 -4.27 43.08 19.18
N LEU A 16 -3.12 43.44 18.62
CA LEU A 16 -2.47 42.61 17.62
C LEU A 16 -2.06 41.31 18.33
N GLY A 17 -2.84 40.26 18.10
CA GLY A 17 -2.44 38.92 18.42
C GLY A 17 -1.12 38.67 17.70
N ALA A 18 -0.06 38.51 18.43
CA ALA A 18 1.21 38.07 17.89
C ALA A 18 0.98 36.62 17.43
N SER A 19 0.85 36.42 16.11
CA SER A 19 1.01 35.11 15.51
C SER A 19 2.36 34.55 15.97
N PRO A 20 2.46 33.31 16.42
CA PRO A 20 3.74 32.73 16.74
C PRO A 20 4.60 32.75 15.47
N GLN A 21 5.73 33.48 15.52
CA GLN A 21 6.72 33.44 14.46
C GLN A 21 7.33 32.04 14.46
N VAL A 22 6.78 31.13 13.66
CA VAL A 22 7.48 29.94 13.21
C VAL A 22 8.73 30.44 12.50
N HIS A 23 9.91 30.00 12.96
CA HIS A 23 11.18 30.42 12.41
C HIS A 23 11.23 29.98 10.95
N SER A 24 11.04 30.90 10.02
CA SER A 24 10.97 30.68 8.56
C SER A 24 12.28 30.17 7.94
N GLN A 25 13.33 29.99 8.72
CA GLN A 25 14.64 29.57 8.25
C GLN A 25 14.75 28.05 8.04
N ASP A 26 13.87 27.24 8.65
CA ASP A 26 13.94 25.77 8.56
C ASP A 26 12.99 25.16 7.54
N PHE A 27 12.08 25.92 6.95
CA PHE A 27 10.94 25.44 6.18
C PHE A 27 10.74 26.23 4.87
N GLY A 28 11.79 26.36 4.08
CA GLY A 28 11.62 26.85 2.71
C GLY A 28 10.79 25.86 1.88
N PRO A 29 10.07 26.32 0.82
CA PRO A 29 9.36 25.41 -0.06
C PRO A 29 10.35 24.41 -0.66
N LEU A 30 9.93 23.14 -0.76
CA LEU A 30 10.71 22.11 -1.42
C LEU A 30 10.71 22.38 -2.93
N LEU A 31 11.86 22.72 -3.49
CA LEU A 31 12.00 22.98 -4.92
C LEU A 31 12.43 21.71 -5.66
N VAL A 32 11.76 21.39 -6.77
CA VAL A 32 12.16 20.28 -7.66
C VAL A 32 13.60 20.44 -8.14
N SER A 33 14.04 21.68 -8.38
CA SER A 33 15.43 22.01 -8.74
C SER A 33 16.47 21.67 -7.66
N SER A 34 16.02 21.33 -6.42
CA SER A 34 16.90 20.90 -5.33
C SER A 34 17.07 19.38 -5.23
N THR A 35 16.50 18.62 -6.17
CA THR A 35 16.60 17.16 -6.19
C THR A 35 18.07 16.70 -6.24
N PRO A 36 18.53 15.87 -5.30
CA PRO A 36 19.95 15.56 -5.12
C PRO A 36 20.45 14.44 -6.04
N LEU A 37 20.44 14.66 -7.35
CA LEU A 37 20.94 13.69 -8.32
C LEU A 37 22.45 13.50 -8.22
N PRO A 38 23.00 12.32 -8.63
CA PRO A 38 24.42 12.06 -8.72
C PRO A 38 25.14 13.03 -9.68
N ALA A 39 26.27 13.59 -9.25
CA ALA A 39 27.03 14.56 -10.08
C ALA A 39 27.60 13.93 -11.36
N ASN A 40 27.90 12.63 -11.34
CA ASN A 40 28.44 11.88 -12.46
C ASN A 40 27.39 11.01 -13.20
N LEU A 41 26.09 11.32 -13.05
CA LEU A 41 25.02 10.59 -13.73
C LEU A 41 25.21 10.59 -15.26
N SER A 42 25.68 11.70 -15.83
CA SER A 42 25.91 11.84 -17.27
C SER A 42 27.07 10.98 -17.84
N GLU A 43 27.85 10.32 -16.98
CA GLU A 43 28.83 9.31 -17.43
C GLU A 43 28.15 8.00 -17.85
N TYR A 44 26.89 7.76 -17.45
CA TYR A 44 26.11 6.54 -17.70
C TYR A 44 24.84 6.84 -18.50
N VAL A 45 24.11 7.86 -18.10
CA VAL A 45 22.85 8.30 -18.73
C VAL A 45 23.17 9.32 -19.81
N LEU A 46 22.74 9.06 -21.04
CA LEU A 46 22.91 9.94 -22.20
C LEU A 46 21.84 11.03 -22.21
N ASP A 47 20.59 10.63 -21.98
CA ASP A 47 19.41 11.51 -21.97
C ASP A 47 18.57 11.22 -20.73
N PHE A 48 18.39 12.22 -19.88
CA PHE A 48 17.69 12.07 -18.61
C PHE A 48 16.18 11.81 -18.81
N ASP A 49 15.54 12.52 -19.75
CA ASP A 49 14.11 12.38 -19.97
C ASP A 49 13.79 11.00 -20.54
N ARG A 50 14.64 10.47 -21.43
CA ARG A 50 14.54 9.08 -21.93
C ARG A 50 14.78 8.05 -20.83
N ALA A 51 15.66 8.35 -19.87
CA ALA A 51 15.84 7.48 -18.71
C ALA A 51 14.63 7.50 -17.77
N VAL A 52 13.92 8.63 -17.65
CA VAL A 52 12.65 8.74 -16.93
C VAL A 52 11.56 7.91 -17.62
N GLU A 53 11.44 8.00 -18.94
CA GLU A 53 10.49 7.17 -19.72
C GLU A 53 10.73 5.67 -19.47
N LEU A 54 11.97 5.22 -19.61
CA LEU A 54 12.35 3.83 -19.36
C LEU A 54 12.09 3.44 -17.91
N GLY A 55 12.42 4.29 -16.95
CA GLY A 55 12.23 4.04 -15.52
C GLY A 55 10.76 3.90 -15.14
N LYS A 56 9.88 4.76 -15.69
CA LYS A 56 8.43 4.64 -15.49
C LYS A 56 7.89 3.34 -16.07
N ALA A 57 8.30 2.97 -17.29
CA ALA A 57 7.89 1.72 -17.90
C ALA A 57 8.32 0.51 -17.03
N LEU A 58 9.59 0.43 -16.64
CA LEU A 58 10.11 -0.67 -15.80
C LEU A 58 9.45 -0.73 -14.41
N PHE A 59 9.17 0.40 -13.78
CA PHE A 59 8.56 0.46 -12.44
C PHE A 59 7.12 -0.07 -12.42
N TRP A 60 6.37 0.14 -13.51
CA TRP A 60 4.96 -0.23 -13.62
C TRP A 60 4.73 -1.56 -14.35
N ASP A 61 5.70 -2.09 -15.09
CA ASP A 61 5.50 -3.28 -15.93
C ASP A 61 5.41 -4.56 -15.08
N MET A 62 4.26 -5.19 -15.09
CA MET A 62 3.98 -6.46 -14.41
C MET A 62 4.86 -7.61 -14.91
N GLN A 63 5.31 -7.56 -16.17
CA GLN A 63 6.19 -8.58 -16.75
C GLN A 63 7.55 -8.67 -16.07
N THR A 64 7.92 -7.68 -15.24
CA THR A 64 9.17 -7.68 -14.46
C THR A 64 9.18 -8.74 -13.36
N GLY A 65 8.01 -9.09 -12.82
CA GLY A 65 7.84 -10.21 -11.90
C GLY A 65 7.96 -11.57 -12.60
N SER A 66 8.41 -12.59 -11.86
CA SER A 66 8.44 -13.97 -12.39
C SER A 66 7.05 -14.51 -12.66
N ASP A 67 6.04 -13.99 -11.99
CA ASP A 67 4.62 -14.37 -12.11
C ASP A 67 3.86 -13.59 -13.21
N GLY A 68 4.49 -12.62 -13.88
CA GLY A 68 3.84 -11.77 -14.87
C GLY A 68 2.82 -10.77 -14.29
N LEU A 69 2.73 -10.65 -12.97
CA LEU A 69 1.77 -9.78 -12.27
C LEU A 69 2.43 -8.79 -11.32
N THR A 70 3.62 -9.10 -10.80
CA THR A 70 4.25 -8.31 -9.75
C THR A 70 5.26 -7.32 -10.32
N ALA A 71 4.97 -6.03 -10.21
CA ALA A 71 5.84 -4.89 -10.53
C ALA A 71 6.32 -4.18 -9.26
N CYS A 72 7.24 -3.21 -9.34
CA CYS A 72 7.53 -2.31 -8.23
C CYS A 72 6.26 -1.59 -7.76
N ALA A 73 5.46 -1.12 -8.71
CA ALA A 73 4.18 -0.48 -8.47
C ALA A 73 3.20 -1.34 -7.67
N THR A 74 3.28 -2.68 -7.72
CA THR A 74 2.39 -3.57 -6.96
C THR A 74 2.43 -3.30 -5.45
N CYS A 75 3.58 -2.88 -4.91
CA CYS A 75 3.74 -2.49 -3.50
C CYS A 75 3.81 -0.96 -3.30
N HIS A 76 3.78 -0.16 -4.38
CA HIS A 76 3.94 1.29 -4.34
C HIS A 76 2.85 2.05 -5.14
N TYR A 77 1.68 1.43 -5.35
CA TYR A 77 0.63 1.95 -6.22
C TYR A 77 -0.19 3.10 -5.63
N SER A 78 -0.35 3.16 -4.31
CA SER A 78 -1.28 4.09 -3.64
C SER A 78 -0.53 5.22 -2.96
N GLY A 79 -0.39 6.38 -3.62
CA GLY A 79 0.42 7.47 -3.11
C GLY A 79 1.87 7.07 -2.86
N GLY A 80 2.37 6.07 -3.59
CA GLY A 80 3.70 5.48 -3.43
C GLY A 80 3.82 4.44 -2.31
N ALA A 81 2.72 3.99 -1.69
CA ALA A 81 2.65 2.98 -0.61
C ALA A 81 1.74 1.81 -0.99
N ASP A 82 1.68 0.80 -0.12
CA ASP A 82 0.78 -0.35 -0.24
C ASP A 82 -0.36 -0.25 0.77
N THR A 83 -1.58 -0.05 0.29
CA THR A 83 -2.78 0.06 1.12
C THR A 83 -3.72 -1.14 1.00
N ARG A 84 -3.26 -2.25 0.40
CA ARG A 84 -4.03 -3.51 0.35
C ARG A 84 -4.34 -4.00 1.75
N ASN A 85 -5.46 -4.68 1.90
CA ASN A 85 -5.93 -5.14 3.21
C ASN A 85 -6.09 -6.65 3.35
N LYS A 86 -5.77 -7.44 2.32
CA LYS A 86 -5.88 -8.90 2.36
C LYS A 86 -4.53 -9.54 2.08
N ASN A 87 -4.17 -10.60 2.78
CA ASN A 87 -2.88 -11.31 2.68
C ASN A 87 -1.65 -10.43 2.89
N GLN A 88 -1.68 -9.50 3.84
CA GLN A 88 -0.57 -8.58 4.15
C GLN A 88 0.19 -8.95 5.44
N ALA A 89 -0.29 -9.93 6.18
CA ALA A 89 0.31 -10.33 7.45
C ALA A 89 1.53 -11.23 7.22
N HIS A 90 2.65 -10.90 7.89
CA HIS A 90 3.86 -11.72 8.02
C HIS A 90 4.00 -12.17 9.48
N PRO A 91 4.45 -13.40 9.77
CA PRO A 91 4.53 -13.92 11.16
C PRO A 91 5.50 -13.16 12.06
N GLY A 92 6.34 -12.28 11.51
CA GLY A 92 7.30 -11.49 12.26
C GLY A 92 8.40 -12.32 12.89
N PHE A 93 8.97 -11.82 13.99
CA PHE A 93 10.11 -12.43 14.70
C PHE A 93 9.80 -13.83 15.25
N SER A 94 8.56 -14.08 15.66
CA SER A 94 8.16 -15.39 16.22
C SER A 94 8.20 -16.52 15.19
N GLY A 95 8.16 -16.20 13.89
CA GLY A 95 8.04 -17.18 12.81
C GLY A 95 6.71 -17.93 12.79
N ASN A 96 5.72 -17.47 13.57
CA ASN A 96 4.39 -18.08 13.65
C ASN A 96 3.31 -16.99 13.69
N PHE A 97 2.20 -17.23 13.02
CA PHE A 97 1.02 -16.41 13.15
C PHE A 97 0.33 -16.66 14.51
N THR A 98 -0.07 -15.59 15.18
CA THR A 98 -0.72 -15.64 16.51
C THR A 98 -2.15 -15.12 16.50
N ARG A 99 -2.46 -14.14 15.66
CA ARG A 99 -3.79 -13.52 15.52
C ARG A 99 -4.28 -13.48 14.09
N LEU A 100 -3.40 -13.18 13.17
CA LEU A 100 -3.67 -13.14 11.74
C LEU A 100 -3.17 -14.45 11.10
N GLY A 101 -3.17 -14.52 9.79
CA GLY A 101 -2.65 -15.67 9.06
C GLY A 101 -2.54 -15.35 7.58
N PRO A 102 -2.08 -16.29 6.77
CA PRO A 102 -2.13 -16.14 5.33
C PRO A 102 -3.57 -15.86 4.88
N ASN A 103 -3.72 -15.02 3.87
CA ASN A 103 -5.01 -14.61 3.31
C ASN A 103 -5.99 -13.96 4.30
N ALA A 104 -5.53 -13.50 5.47
CA ALA A 104 -6.37 -12.76 6.40
C ALA A 104 -6.74 -11.39 5.80
N THR A 105 -7.99 -11.00 5.95
CA THR A 105 -8.47 -9.64 5.65
C THR A 105 -8.29 -8.76 6.88
N LEU A 106 -7.55 -7.68 6.73
CA LEU A 106 -7.29 -6.71 7.79
C LEU A 106 -8.49 -5.78 7.99
N THR A 107 -8.83 -5.53 9.24
CA THR A 107 -9.90 -4.64 9.66
C THR A 107 -9.40 -3.62 10.70
N PRO A 108 -10.09 -2.50 10.94
CA PRO A 108 -9.72 -1.57 12.00
C PRO A 108 -9.61 -2.21 13.39
N SER A 109 -10.33 -3.31 13.65
CA SER A 109 -10.29 -4.03 14.93
C SER A 109 -8.98 -4.79 15.17
N ASP A 110 -8.18 -5.05 14.13
CA ASP A 110 -6.91 -5.74 14.25
C ASP A 110 -5.78 -4.82 14.76
N PHE A 111 -6.04 -3.52 14.75
CA PHE A 111 -5.07 -2.48 15.09
C PHE A 111 -5.38 -1.76 16.41
N PRO A 112 -4.33 -1.20 17.05
CA PRO A 112 -2.90 -1.42 16.76
C PRO A 112 -2.48 -2.87 17.06
N LEU A 113 -1.38 -3.36 16.46
CA LEU A 113 -0.90 -4.74 16.69
C LEU A 113 -0.51 -5.00 18.15
N ARG A 114 -0.16 -3.95 18.91
CA ARG A 114 -0.12 -3.95 20.37
C ARG A 114 -1.19 -3.01 20.90
N LYS A 115 -2.20 -3.55 21.54
CA LYS A 115 -3.34 -2.80 22.07
C LYS A 115 -3.31 -2.73 23.60
N LEU A 116 -3.40 -1.51 24.11
CA LEU A 116 -3.50 -1.21 25.52
C LEU A 116 -4.94 -0.83 25.89
N ALA A 117 -5.33 -1.05 27.14
CA ALA A 117 -6.65 -0.65 27.65
C ALA A 117 -6.81 0.89 27.68
N ASP A 118 -5.73 1.62 28.01
CA ASP A 118 -5.62 3.05 27.81
C ASP A 118 -4.52 3.31 26.78
N PRO A 119 -4.85 3.83 25.59
CA PRO A 119 -3.89 4.03 24.52
C PRO A 119 -2.84 5.11 24.79
N ASP A 120 -3.09 6.00 25.74
CA ASP A 120 -2.19 7.09 26.12
C ASP A 120 -1.22 6.72 27.25
N GLU A 121 -1.39 5.56 27.90
CA GLU A 121 -0.65 5.18 29.11
C GLU A 121 0.16 3.89 28.88
N ALA A 122 1.50 4.02 28.85
CA ALA A 122 2.41 2.90 28.57
C ALA A 122 2.32 1.74 29.61
N THR A 123 1.91 2.04 30.85
CA THR A 123 1.77 1.06 31.94
C THR A 123 0.38 0.45 32.00
N SER A 124 -0.53 0.83 31.11
CA SER A 124 -1.87 0.29 31.03
C SER A 124 -1.87 -1.21 30.70
N ALA A 125 -2.94 -1.90 31.08
CA ALA A 125 -3.08 -3.32 30.81
C ALA A 125 -3.00 -3.60 29.31
N VAL A 126 -2.20 -4.61 28.93
CA VAL A 126 -2.11 -5.08 27.54
C VAL A 126 -3.31 -5.96 27.25
N ILE A 127 -4.12 -5.55 26.27
CA ILE A 127 -5.26 -6.34 25.77
C ILE A 127 -4.74 -7.45 24.86
N TRP A 128 -3.83 -7.09 23.94
CA TRP A 128 -3.07 -8.06 23.11
C TRP A 128 -1.74 -7.44 22.67
N ASP A 129 -0.83 -8.33 22.29
CA ASP A 129 0.47 -7.99 21.69
C ASP A 129 0.81 -9.03 20.63
N SER A 130 0.88 -8.61 19.37
CA SER A 130 1.21 -9.45 18.23
C SER A 130 2.63 -9.16 17.75
N THR A 131 3.38 -10.22 17.42
CA THR A 131 4.69 -10.13 16.77
C THR A 131 4.60 -10.01 15.27
N GLU A 132 3.39 -10.12 14.72
CA GLU A 132 3.11 -10.01 13.29
C GLU A 132 3.50 -8.64 12.73
N VAL A 133 3.78 -8.63 11.45
CA VAL A 133 4.11 -7.43 10.66
C VAL A 133 3.09 -7.31 9.54
N ILE A 134 2.61 -6.10 9.29
CA ILE A 134 1.85 -5.82 8.08
C ILE A 134 2.84 -5.33 7.04
N GLY A 135 3.18 -6.25 6.14
CA GLY A 135 4.09 -6.02 5.02
C GLY A 135 3.35 -5.84 3.70
N SER A 136 3.98 -6.27 2.63
CA SER A 136 3.39 -6.31 1.29
C SER A 136 3.44 -7.73 0.75
N GLN A 137 2.36 -8.20 0.14
CA GLN A 137 2.39 -9.48 -0.55
C GLN A 137 3.15 -9.34 -1.87
N GLY A 138 4.09 -10.26 -2.09
CA GLY A 138 4.83 -10.40 -3.33
C GLY A 138 4.37 -11.63 -4.12
N ILE A 139 5.28 -12.53 -4.49
CA ILE A 139 4.98 -13.74 -5.26
C ILE A 139 4.82 -14.98 -4.36
N THR A 140 4.28 -16.06 -4.90
CA THR A 140 4.32 -17.39 -4.29
C THR A 140 5.74 -17.92 -4.27
N LYS A 141 6.04 -18.81 -3.33
CA LYS A 141 7.38 -19.40 -3.20
C LYS A 141 7.65 -20.39 -4.32
N GLN A 142 8.69 -20.11 -5.13
CA GLN A 142 9.03 -20.91 -6.31
C GLN A 142 10.52 -20.81 -6.64
N ASP A 143 11.06 -21.85 -7.27
CA ASP A 143 12.40 -21.86 -7.86
C ASP A 143 12.32 -21.40 -9.31
N PHE A 144 13.22 -20.52 -9.73
CA PHE A 144 13.38 -20.10 -11.11
C PHE A 144 14.13 -21.20 -11.90
N ASN A 145 13.56 -21.66 -13.01
CA ASN A 145 14.16 -22.64 -13.89
C ASN A 145 14.83 -21.94 -15.10
N SER A 146 14.07 -21.11 -15.82
CA SER A 146 14.55 -20.36 -16.97
C SER A 146 13.58 -19.23 -17.33
N ILE A 147 14.01 -18.34 -18.24
CA ILE A 147 13.09 -17.49 -18.97
C ILE A 147 12.36 -18.39 -19.95
N ASP A 148 11.03 -18.31 -19.97
CA ASP A 148 10.22 -19.00 -20.96
C ASP A 148 10.29 -18.23 -22.29
N LEU A 149 10.98 -18.79 -23.28
CA LEU A 149 11.11 -18.22 -24.62
C LEU A 149 10.22 -19.01 -25.57
N ASP A 150 9.40 -18.31 -26.34
CA ASP A 150 8.60 -18.93 -27.38
C ASP A 150 9.46 -19.41 -28.58
N PHE A 151 8.80 -20.01 -29.59
CA PHE A 151 9.46 -20.49 -30.81
C PHE A 151 10.10 -19.38 -31.67
N GLY A 152 9.73 -18.09 -31.43
CA GLY A 152 10.30 -16.92 -32.09
C GLY A 152 11.53 -16.38 -31.36
N GLY A 153 11.77 -16.81 -30.14
CA GLY A 153 12.81 -16.31 -29.23
C GLY A 153 12.35 -15.12 -28.38
N ASP A 154 11.07 -14.74 -28.43
CA ASP A 154 10.47 -13.76 -27.56
C ASP A 154 10.13 -14.42 -26.21
N ALA A 155 10.35 -13.71 -25.10
CA ALA A 155 10.01 -14.20 -23.77
C ALA A 155 8.50 -14.11 -23.54
N ASN A 156 7.95 -15.09 -22.85
CA ASN A 156 6.62 -15.00 -22.27
C ASN A 156 6.61 -14.05 -21.06
N GLU A 157 5.44 -13.57 -20.71
CA GLU A 157 5.24 -12.66 -19.60
C GLU A 157 5.59 -13.30 -18.25
N VAL A 158 5.45 -14.63 -18.15
CA VAL A 158 5.71 -15.45 -16.95
C VAL A 158 6.98 -16.24 -17.15
N ASP A 159 7.85 -16.27 -16.13
CA ASP A 159 9.05 -17.11 -16.14
C ASP A 159 8.67 -18.58 -15.95
N ASP A 160 9.49 -19.50 -16.50
CA ASP A 160 9.40 -20.91 -16.14
C ASP A 160 9.92 -21.11 -14.71
N CYS A 161 9.00 -21.39 -13.80
CA CYS A 161 9.27 -21.59 -12.38
C CYS A 161 8.63 -22.87 -11.86
N SER A 162 9.22 -23.44 -10.83
CA SER A 162 8.69 -24.60 -10.11
C SER A 162 8.24 -24.19 -8.72
N GLY A 163 6.93 -24.32 -8.43
CA GLY A 163 6.40 -24.08 -7.09
C GLY A 163 7.01 -25.00 -6.04
N ILE A 164 7.44 -24.43 -4.92
CA ILE A 164 7.99 -25.21 -3.79
C ILE A 164 7.13 -24.97 -2.54
N PRO A 165 6.91 -26.01 -1.69
CA PRO A 165 6.09 -25.86 -0.50
C PRO A 165 6.55 -24.71 0.42
N ASP A 166 5.63 -23.88 0.86
CA ASP A 166 5.88 -22.86 1.86
C ASP A 166 5.12 -23.19 3.16
N PRO A 167 5.80 -23.59 4.24
CA PRO A 167 5.13 -23.93 5.49
C PRO A 167 4.56 -22.70 6.23
N LEU A 168 4.96 -21.48 5.86
CA LEU A 168 4.52 -20.25 6.50
C LEU A 168 3.37 -19.59 5.71
N HIS A 169 3.52 -19.52 4.38
CA HIS A 169 2.55 -18.86 3.51
C HIS A 169 1.79 -19.93 2.72
N SER A 170 1.03 -20.76 3.45
CA SER A 170 0.15 -21.76 2.84
C SER A 170 -1.08 -22.03 3.72
N ILE A 171 -2.17 -22.45 3.07
CA ILE A 171 -3.42 -22.84 3.72
C ILE A 171 -3.75 -24.25 3.24
N ASN A 172 -3.79 -25.21 4.17
CA ASN A 172 -4.05 -26.63 3.88
C ASN A 172 -3.11 -27.26 2.83
N GLY A 173 -1.90 -26.71 2.67
CA GLY A 173 -0.92 -27.20 1.70
C GLY A 173 -0.91 -26.44 0.36
N THR A 174 -1.86 -25.54 0.15
CA THR A 174 -1.92 -24.63 -1.00
C THR A 174 -1.13 -23.36 -0.67
N ASN A 175 -0.10 -23.06 -1.47
CA ASN A 175 0.73 -21.87 -1.27
C ASN A 175 -0.08 -20.59 -1.53
N THR A 176 0.10 -19.63 -0.66
CA THR A 176 -0.33 -18.23 -0.84
C THR A 176 0.86 -17.35 -1.21
N ARG A 177 0.59 -16.13 -1.69
CA ARG A 177 1.67 -15.14 -1.91
C ARG A 177 2.39 -14.88 -0.59
N GLN A 178 3.71 -14.85 -0.65
CA GLN A 178 4.56 -14.52 0.50
C GLN A 178 4.40 -13.04 0.86
N THR A 179 4.67 -12.69 2.11
CA THR A 179 4.60 -11.31 2.60
C THR A 179 5.95 -10.85 3.11
N THR A 180 6.27 -9.57 2.90
CA THR A 180 7.53 -8.98 3.37
C THR A 180 7.55 -8.81 4.89
N GLY A 181 8.73 -8.97 5.50
CA GLY A 181 8.92 -8.82 6.95
C GLY A 181 8.92 -7.37 7.45
N ARG A 182 8.65 -6.39 6.59
CA ARG A 182 8.49 -4.96 6.92
C ARG A 182 7.47 -4.33 5.98
N ASN A 183 6.80 -3.29 6.47
CA ASN A 183 5.93 -2.46 5.65
C ASN A 183 6.69 -1.80 4.51
N ALA A 184 6.08 -1.67 3.32
CA ALA A 184 6.71 -0.99 2.19
C ALA A 184 6.83 0.52 2.47
N PRO A 185 8.03 1.11 2.45
CA PRO A 185 8.18 2.55 2.56
C PRO A 185 7.68 3.22 1.28
N HIS A 186 7.00 4.37 1.39
CA HIS A 186 6.46 5.05 0.21
C HIS A 186 7.56 5.60 -0.72
N ALA A 187 7.29 5.58 -2.05
CA ALA A 187 8.23 5.99 -3.09
C ALA A 187 8.29 7.51 -3.31
N VAL A 188 7.20 8.26 -3.03
CA VAL A 188 7.15 9.72 -3.25
C VAL A 188 8.15 10.43 -2.33
N ASN A 189 8.94 11.36 -2.89
CA ASN A 189 10.04 12.06 -2.22
C ASN A 189 11.21 11.17 -1.76
N SER A 190 11.29 9.93 -2.19
CA SER A 190 12.33 8.99 -1.76
C SER A 190 13.74 9.37 -2.22
N ILE A 191 13.88 10.13 -3.33
CA ILE A 191 15.17 10.64 -3.84
C ILE A 191 15.95 11.50 -2.84
N PHE A 192 15.27 12.09 -1.87
CA PHE A 192 15.91 12.98 -0.90
C PHE A 192 16.58 12.26 0.26
N TYR A 193 16.33 10.95 0.44
CA TYR A 193 16.97 10.17 1.51
C TYR A 193 18.45 9.90 1.21
N VAL A 194 19.25 9.85 2.28
CA VAL A 194 20.67 9.53 2.17
C VAL A 194 20.88 8.05 1.89
N ASP A 195 20.26 7.17 2.69
CA ASP A 195 20.22 5.74 2.49
C ASP A 195 18.74 5.29 2.43
N ALA A 196 18.41 4.27 1.63
CA ALA A 196 17.07 3.78 1.42
C ALA A 196 16.78 2.46 2.18
N PHE A 197 15.55 1.93 2.11
CA PHE A 197 14.93 0.99 3.02
C PHE A 197 14.80 1.54 4.46
N TRP A 198 14.07 0.82 5.33
CA TRP A 198 13.89 1.22 6.73
C TRP A 198 15.19 1.20 7.54
N ASP A 199 16.08 0.26 7.26
CA ASP A 199 17.36 0.09 7.93
C ASP A 199 18.54 0.78 7.21
N GLY A 200 18.30 1.38 6.05
CA GLY A 200 19.34 2.04 5.26
C GLY A 200 20.37 1.10 4.65
N ARG A 201 20.02 -0.19 4.42
CA ARG A 201 20.92 -1.15 3.77
C ARG A 201 21.16 -0.85 2.29
N ALA A 202 20.22 -0.18 1.60
CA ALA A 202 20.45 0.38 0.29
C ALA A 202 21.21 1.71 0.44
N ARG A 203 22.47 1.67 0.03
CA ARG A 203 23.45 2.71 0.32
C ARG A 203 23.35 3.90 -0.63
N SER A 204 23.77 5.06 -0.14
CA SER A 204 23.91 6.27 -0.98
C SER A 204 24.91 6.10 -2.13
N GLU A 205 25.86 5.18 -1.97
CA GLU A 205 26.84 4.85 -3.01
C GLU A 205 26.34 3.68 -3.86
N PHE A 206 26.00 3.94 -5.10
CA PHE A 206 25.61 2.91 -6.06
C PHE A 206 26.82 2.28 -6.74
N ASN A 207 26.86 0.92 -6.79
CA ASN A 207 27.96 0.16 -7.39
C ASN A 207 27.60 -0.48 -8.75
N GLY A 208 26.36 -0.28 -9.23
CA GLY A 208 25.87 -0.81 -10.50
C GLY A 208 25.40 -2.28 -10.48
N VAL A 209 25.52 -3.00 -9.36
CA VAL A 209 25.28 -4.45 -9.29
C VAL A 209 24.34 -4.86 -8.18
N ASP A 210 24.49 -4.35 -6.96
CA ASP A 210 23.74 -4.73 -5.79
C ASP A 210 23.53 -3.55 -4.81
N PRO A 211 22.59 -3.66 -3.82
CA PRO A 211 22.29 -2.58 -2.89
C PRO A 211 23.41 -2.19 -1.92
N SER A 212 24.48 -3.01 -1.81
CA SER A 212 25.49 -2.88 -0.76
C SER A 212 26.45 -1.69 -0.99
N GLY A 213 26.45 -1.10 -2.18
CA GLY A 213 27.34 0.01 -2.53
C GLY A 213 28.82 -0.36 -2.32
N LEU A 214 29.56 0.45 -1.56
CA LEU A 214 30.96 0.17 -1.23
C LEU A 214 31.17 -1.10 -0.35
N GLY A 215 30.11 -1.67 0.18
CA GLY A 215 30.15 -2.96 0.89
C GLY A 215 30.52 -4.15 0.01
N ASN A 216 30.33 -4.03 -1.32
CA ASN A 216 30.79 -5.00 -2.30
C ASN A 216 31.90 -4.40 -3.21
N PRO A 217 33.18 -4.50 -2.84
CA PRO A 217 34.28 -3.97 -3.64
C PRO A 217 34.52 -4.73 -4.95
N ASN A 218 33.89 -5.88 -5.14
CA ASN A 218 34.01 -6.71 -6.34
C ASN A 218 32.90 -6.46 -7.37
N ALA A 219 31.99 -5.55 -7.08
CA ALA A 219 30.91 -5.20 -8.01
C ALA A 219 31.49 -4.56 -9.27
N MET A 220 31.24 -5.19 -10.42
CA MET A 220 31.74 -4.73 -11.73
C MET A 220 30.65 -4.88 -12.79
N VAL A 221 30.43 -3.84 -13.54
CA VAL A 221 29.71 -3.90 -14.82
C VAL A 221 30.72 -4.05 -15.98
N ARG A 222 30.23 -4.14 -17.21
CA ARG A 222 31.09 -4.22 -18.40
C ARG A 222 30.94 -2.95 -19.24
N LYS A 223 32.03 -2.49 -19.80
CA LYS A 223 31.94 -1.39 -20.78
C LYS A 223 32.91 -1.56 -21.94
N ILE A 224 32.63 -0.88 -23.02
CA ILE A 224 33.52 -0.75 -24.17
C ILE A 224 34.52 0.35 -23.89
N ASP A 225 35.85 0.08 -23.96
CA ASP A 225 36.89 1.07 -23.81
C ASP A 225 37.13 1.85 -25.14
N ALA A 226 37.98 2.86 -25.09
CA ALA A 226 38.32 3.70 -26.28
C ALA A 226 38.94 2.91 -27.44
N ASN A 227 39.40 1.67 -27.22
CA ASN A 227 39.98 0.79 -28.22
C ASN A 227 38.98 -0.24 -28.77
N GLY A 228 37.74 -0.19 -28.28
CA GLY A 228 36.66 -1.15 -28.64
C GLY A 228 36.72 -2.46 -27.89
N ASN A 229 37.50 -2.59 -26.81
CA ASN A 229 37.57 -3.80 -26.00
C ASN A 229 36.52 -3.78 -24.88
N ILE A 230 35.95 -4.94 -24.55
CA ILE A 230 35.10 -5.11 -23.37
C ILE A 230 35.99 -5.23 -22.14
N VAL A 231 35.80 -4.33 -21.19
CA VAL A 231 36.56 -4.28 -19.95
C VAL A 231 35.62 -4.24 -18.72
N PRO A 232 36.05 -4.81 -17.57
CA PRO A 232 35.30 -4.61 -16.32
C PRO A 232 35.38 -3.14 -15.90
N CYS A 233 34.28 -2.62 -15.36
CA CYS A 233 34.15 -1.23 -14.92
C CYS A 233 33.48 -1.19 -13.54
N GLY A 234 34.21 -0.70 -12.54
CA GLY A 234 33.59 -0.38 -11.24
C GLY A 234 32.74 0.87 -11.35
N VAL A 235 31.55 0.84 -10.83
CA VAL A 235 30.67 2.00 -10.71
C VAL A 235 30.78 2.57 -9.30
N SER A 236 30.97 3.86 -9.18
CA SER A 236 30.97 4.57 -7.90
C SER A 236 30.19 5.89 -8.07
N MET A 237 28.96 5.88 -7.57
CA MET A 237 28.04 7.00 -7.74
C MET A 237 27.41 7.35 -6.39
N ASN A 238 27.69 8.56 -5.89
CA ASN A 238 27.10 9.07 -4.65
C ASN A 238 25.73 9.70 -4.91
N ARG A 239 24.88 9.78 -3.88
CA ARG A 239 23.51 10.28 -3.94
C ARG A 239 22.62 9.42 -4.85
N ALA A 240 22.86 8.13 -4.85
CA ALA A 240 22.19 7.15 -5.69
C ALA A 240 21.49 6.04 -4.86
N ALA A 241 21.02 6.37 -3.66
CA ALA A 241 20.35 5.42 -2.77
C ALA A 241 19.13 4.75 -3.41
N LEU A 242 18.41 5.46 -4.29
CA LEU A 242 17.29 4.86 -5.04
C LEU A 242 17.77 3.84 -6.07
N ALA A 243 18.84 4.13 -6.80
CA ALA A 243 19.42 3.14 -7.71
C ALA A 243 19.86 1.89 -6.95
N SER A 244 20.49 2.06 -5.77
CA SER A 244 20.85 0.95 -4.89
C SER A 244 19.63 0.19 -4.38
N GLN A 245 18.53 0.88 -4.04
CA GLN A 245 17.32 0.27 -3.52
C GLN A 245 16.58 -0.52 -4.62
N SER A 246 16.38 0.10 -5.79
CA SER A 246 15.56 -0.45 -6.85
C SER A 246 16.08 -1.76 -7.43
N ILE A 247 17.37 -2.07 -7.28
CA ILE A 247 17.97 -3.33 -7.73
C ILE A 247 17.85 -4.48 -6.70
N GLY A 248 17.23 -4.27 -5.55
CA GLY A 248 16.96 -5.34 -4.58
C GLY A 248 15.71 -6.18 -4.90
N PRO A 249 14.52 -5.58 -4.99
CA PRO A 249 13.24 -6.28 -5.16
C PRO A 249 13.15 -7.20 -6.39
N PRO A 250 13.68 -6.85 -7.59
CA PRO A 250 13.54 -7.68 -8.78
C PRO A 250 14.17 -9.07 -8.68
N LEU A 251 15.09 -9.30 -7.76
CA LEU A 251 15.71 -10.60 -7.50
C LEU A 251 15.31 -11.21 -6.15
N SER A 252 14.39 -10.57 -5.44
CA SER A 252 13.90 -11.06 -4.15
C SER A 252 12.88 -12.17 -4.33
N GLY A 253 13.16 -13.36 -3.77
CA GLY A 253 12.27 -14.53 -3.82
C GLY A 253 10.99 -14.38 -2.99
N VAL A 254 10.84 -13.29 -2.24
CA VAL A 254 9.61 -12.92 -1.53
C VAL A 254 8.82 -11.88 -2.31
N GLU A 255 9.50 -10.97 -3.02
CA GLU A 255 8.87 -9.79 -3.63
C GLU A 255 8.49 -10.04 -5.10
N MET A 256 9.46 -10.32 -6.00
CA MET A 256 9.22 -10.30 -7.45
C MET A 256 9.79 -11.51 -8.21
N SER A 257 10.59 -12.35 -7.59
CA SER A 257 11.44 -13.32 -8.31
C SER A 257 11.25 -14.76 -7.87
N GLY A 258 11.23 -15.71 -8.80
CA GLY A 258 11.62 -17.10 -8.51
C GLY A 258 13.04 -17.14 -7.94
N LEU A 259 13.29 -18.03 -6.98
CA LEU A 259 14.59 -18.18 -6.35
C LEU A 259 15.65 -18.61 -7.38
N GLY A 260 16.75 -17.87 -7.45
CA GLY A 260 17.86 -18.18 -8.37
C GLY A 260 17.87 -17.37 -9.68
N ARG A 261 16.80 -16.58 -10.01
CA ARG A 261 16.84 -15.63 -11.14
C ARG A 261 17.92 -14.58 -10.90
N ASN A 262 18.64 -14.21 -11.93
CA ASN A 262 19.68 -13.19 -11.87
C ASN A 262 19.36 -12.01 -12.80
N TRP A 263 20.23 -10.97 -12.79
CA TRP A 263 20.03 -9.76 -13.58
C TRP A 263 20.10 -9.99 -15.08
N ASN A 264 20.92 -10.95 -15.53
CA ASN A 264 21.04 -11.26 -16.96
C ASN A 264 19.76 -11.89 -17.47
N ASP A 265 19.13 -12.78 -16.66
CA ASP A 265 17.84 -13.40 -16.98
C ASP A 265 16.75 -12.34 -17.13
N LEU A 266 16.63 -11.44 -16.13
CA LEU A 266 15.66 -10.36 -16.20
C LEU A 266 15.94 -9.43 -17.39
N GLY A 267 17.20 -9.08 -17.64
CA GLY A 267 17.60 -8.25 -18.76
C GLY A 267 17.22 -8.87 -20.10
N LYS A 268 17.44 -10.17 -20.26
CA LYS A 268 17.07 -10.93 -21.45
C LYS A 268 15.55 -10.92 -21.65
N LYS A 269 14.77 -11.18 -20.59
CA LYS A 269 13.31 -11.11 -20.64
C LYS A 269 12.85 -9.73 -21.10
N MET A 270 13.26 -8.67 -20.41
CA MET A 270 12.79 -7.33 -20.70
C MET A 270 13.23 -6.83 -22.08
N CYS A 271 14.42 -7.22 -22.56
CA CYS A 271 14.85 -6.87 -23.92
C CYS A 271 14.08 -7.60 -25.05
N SER A 272 13.27 -8.63 -24.73
CA SER A 272 12.48 -9.38 -25.70
C SER A 272 10.99 -9.11 -25.65
N VAL A 273 10.43 -8.67 -24.51
CA VAL A 273 9.00 -8.35 -24.39
C VAL A 273 8.69 -6.91 -24.82
N THR A 274 7.44 -6.68 -25.25
CA THR A 274 6.92 -5.32 -25.47
C THR A 274 6.68 -4.63 -24.13
N PRO A 275 7.14 -3.39 -23.91
CA PRO A 275 6.91 -2.67 -22.67
C PRO A 275 5.42 -2.54 -22.33
N LEU A 276 5.05 -2.90 -21.09
CA LEU A 276 3.68 -2.81 -20.58
C LEU A 276 2.64 -3.60 -21.40
N ALA A 277 3.02 -4.69 -22.08
CA ALA A 277 2.15 -5.43 -23.01
C ALA A 277 0.84 -5.92 -22.37
N LEU A 278 0.83 -6.13 -21.05
CA LEU A 278 -0.35 -6.58 -20.31
C LEU A 278 -1.22 -5.42 -19.81
N GLN A 279 -0.80 -4.15 -20.01
CA GLN A 279 -1.34 -2.99 -19.34
C GLN A 279 -1.73 -1.89 -20.32
N THR A 280 -2.86 -1.24 -20.06
CA THR A 280 -3.25 -0.03 -20.79
C THR A 280 -2.42 1.14 -20.30
N VAL A 281 -1.98 1.99 -21.23
CA VAL A 281 -1.33 3.29 -20.92
C VAL A 281 -2.22 4.40 -21.46
N SER A 282 -2.47 5.42 -20.64
CA SER A 282 -3.25 6.58 -21.08
C SER A 282 -2.51 7.36 -22.15
N MET A 283 -3.19 7.72 -23.25
CA MET A 283 -2.62 8.62 -24.26
C MET A 283 -2.26 10.01 -23.74
N THR A 284 -2.74 10.34 -22.53
CA THR A 284 -2.42 11.58 -21.82
C THR A 284 -1.52 11.34 -20.62
N ASP A 285 -0.90 10.17 -20.49
CA ASP A 285 0.13 9.94 -19.47
C ASP A 285 1.27 10.95 -19.65
N SER A 286 1.69 11.59 -18.58
CA SER A 286 2.63 12.71 -18.61
C SER A 286 4.03 12.34 -19.13
N VAL A 287 4.39 11.06 -19.10
CA VAL A 287 5.70 10.54 -19.51
C VAL A 287 5.58 9.58 -20.69
N LEU A 288 4.66 8.61 -20.65
CA LEU A 288 4.56 7.52 -21.61
C LEU A 288 3.49 7.76 -22.71
N GLY A 289 2.64 8.77 -22.57
CA GLY A 289 1.46 8.97 -23.40
C GLY A 289 1.73 9.04 -24.89
N THR A 290 2.87 9.60 -25.30
CA THR A 290 3.26 9.70 -26.72
C THR A 290 3.64 8.35 -27.35
N MET A 291 3.97 7.38 -26.52
CA MET A 291 4.34 6.01 -26.92
C MET A 291 3.23 5.00 -26.64
N ALA A 292 2.12 5.42 -26.01
CA ALA A 292 1.00 4.54 -25.70
C ALA A 292 0.36 3.97 -26.97
N VAL A 293 -0.01 2.69 -26.95
CA VAL A 293 -0.82 2.09 -28.01
C VAL A 293 -2.21 2.72 -28.01
N SER A 294 -2.74 3.05 -29.18
CA SER A 294 -4.05 3.71 -29.31
C SER A 294 -5.18 2.83 -28.74
N PRO A 295 -6.19 3.43 -28.10
CA PRO A 295 -7.34 2.68 -27.61
C PRO A 295 -8.02 1.85 -28.72
N GLY A 296 -8.15 0.55 -28.48
CA GLY A 296 -8.71 -0.41 -29.42
C GLY A 296 -7.70 -1.16 -30.31
N ASP A 297 -6.44 -0.72 -30.31
CA ASP A 297 -5.35 -1.37 -31.08
C ASP A 297 -4.53 -2.34 -30.21
N GLY A 298 -4.77 -2.40 -28.90
CA GLY A 298 -4.07 -3.27 -27.96
C GLY A 298 -3.65 -2.57 -26.68
N LYS A 299 -2.67 -3.16 -26.00
CA LYS A 299 -2.05 -2.65 -24.77
C LYS A 299 -0.56 -2.39 -24.99
N GLY A 300 0.09 -1.74 -24.03
CA GLY A 300 1.53 -1.49 -24.02
C GLY A 300 1.97 -0.22 -24.73
N LEU A 301 3.26 -0.22 -25.08
CA LEU A 301 3.90 0.88 -25.79
C LEU A 301 4.25 0.51 -27.23
N THR A 302 4.36 1.50 -28.11
CA THR A 302 4.71 1.36 -29.54
C THR A 302 6.23 1.29 -29.76
N THR A 303 7.02 1.07 -28.75
CA THR A 303 8.49 0.98 -28.74
C THR A 303 8.94 -0.33 -28.08
N SER A 304 10.24 -0.62 -28.11
CA SER A 304 10.84 -1.74 -27.38
C SER A 304 11.70 -1.25 -26.22
N TYR A 305 11.93 -2.11 -25.21
CA TYR A 305 12.90 -1.80 -24.14
C TYR A 305 14.31 -1.59 -24.70
N VAL A 306 14.70 -2.31 -25.76
CA VAL A 306 15.99 -2.12 -26.44
C VAL A 306 16.12 -0.69 -26.98
N ASP A 307 15.10 -0.20 -27.68
CA ASP A 307 15.11 1.17 -28.22
C ASP A 307 15.14 2.22 -27.07
N MET A 308 14.35 2.01 -26.01
CA MET A 308 14.34 2.90 -24.87
C MET A 308 15.71 2.96 -24.18
N ILE A 309 16.38 1.83 -24.00
CA ILE A 309 17.74 1.76 -23.41
C ILE A 309 18.76 2.48 -24.30
N GLN A 310 18.69 2.28 -25.63
CA GLN A 310 19.60 2.91 -26.57
C GLN A 310 19.48 4.44 -26.59
N LEU A 311 18.28 4.95 -26.40
CA LEU A 311 18.03 6.39 -26.29
C LEU A 311 18.49 6.99 -24.95
N ALA A 312 18.34 6.22 -23.87
CA ALA A 312 18.57 6.68 -22.52
C ALA A 312 20.03 6.58 -22.05
N PHE A 313 20.77 5.55 -22.48
CA PHE A 313 22.07 5.20 -21.93
C PHE A 313 23.24 5.37 -22.90
N ARG A 314 24.43 5.59 -22.38
CA ARG A 314 25.68 5.70 -23.12
C ARG A 314 25.99 4.40 -23.85
N PRO A 315 26.37 4.44 -25.18
CA PRO A 315 26.55 3.26 -25.99
C PRO A 315 27.64 2.30 -25.51
N GLU A 316 28.62 2.78 -24.73
CA GLU A 316 29.66 1.94 -24.17
C GLU A 316 29.16 0.87 -23.20
N PHE A 317 27.91 0.98 -22.72
CA PHE A 317 27.32 0.00 -21.79
C PHE A 317 26.37 -1.00 -22.46
N TRP A 318 26.05 -0.84 -23.75
CA TRP A 318 25.12 -1.73 -24.43
C TRP A 318 25.47 -2.06 -25.89
N ASN A 319 26.23 -1.23 -26.60
CA ASN A 319 26.43 -1.36 -28.05
C ASN A 319 27.63 -2.27 -28.39
N SER A 320 27.46 -3.59 -28.23
CA SER A 320 28.48 -4.61 -28.55
C SER A 320 27.84 -5.88 -29.08
N ASP A 321 28.58 -6.59 -29.96
CA ASP A 321 28.26 -7.94 -30.41
C ASP A 321 28.84 -9.04 -29.51
N ALA A 322 29.46 -8.67 -28.37
CA ALA A 322 29.99 -9.63 -27.40
C ALA A 322 28.88 -10.43 -26.72
N ILE A 323 29.07 -11.75 -26.64
CA ILE A 323 28.18 -12.69 -25.96
C ILE A 323 28.82 -13.12 -24.63
N PHE A 324 28.00 -13.13 -23.58
CA PHE A 324 28.41 -13.51 -22.23
C PHE A 324 27.68 -14.78 -21.75
N ASP A 325 28.30 -15.55 -20.88
CA ASP A 325 27.64 -16.64 -20.14
C ASP A 325 27.00 -16.15 -18.84
N ASN A 326 26.34 -17.05 -18.08
CA ASN A 326 25.71 -16.76 -16.78
C ASN A 326 26.67 -16.20 -15.73
N ASN A 327 27.98 -16.40 -15.88
CA ASN A 327 29.00 -15.89 -14.97
C ASN A 327 29.60 -14.54 -15.44
N GLY A 328 29.08 -14.00 -16.53
CA GLY A 328 29.59 -12.78 -17.17
C GLY A 328 30.93 -12.96 -17.85
N ALA A 329 31.34 -14.20 -18.22
CA ALA A 329 32.52 -14.44 -19.02
C ALA A 329 32.19 -14.23 -20.51
N HIS A 330 33.04 -13.51 -21.23
CA HIS A 330 32.91 -13.33 -22.68
C HIS A 330 33.19 -14.65 -23.39
N ILE A 331 32.21 -15.21 -24.13
CA ILE A 331 32.26 -16.52 -24.76
C ILE A 331 32.29 -16.51 -26.28
N GLY A 332 32.06 -15.34 -26.91
CA GLY A 332 32.02 -15.18 -28.36
C GLY A 332 31.42 -13.85 -28.79
N ASN A 333 31.23 -13.69 -30.09
CA ASN A 333 30.61 -12.52 -30.69
C ASN A 333 29.46 -12.92 -31.61
N GLY A 334 28.43 -12.10 -31.72
CA GLY A 334 27.25 -12.33 -32.55
C GLY A 334 25.95 -12.07 -31.82
N THR A 335 24.90 -12.76 -32.22
CA THR A 335 23.59 -12.73 -31.53
C THR A 335 23.54 -13.84 -30.50
N PRO A 336 23.15 -13.59 -29.24
CA PRO A 336 22.96 -14.64 -28.24
C PRO A 336 21.92 -15.68 -28.70
N GLU A 337 22.30 -16.96 -28.66
CA GLU A 337 21.43 -18.09 -29.03
C GLU A 337 21.14 -18.95 -27.78
N GLY A 338 19.90 -18.91 -27.32
CA GLY A 338 19.44 -19.71 -26.17
C GLY A 338 19.50 -18.99 -24.81
N PRO A 339 19.01 -19.65 -23.75
CA PRO A 339 18.70 -19.00 -22.46
C PRO A 339 19.91 -18.60 -21.64
N ASN A 340 21.09 -19.18 -21.89
CA ASN A 340 22.30 -18.96 -21.07
C ASN A 340 23.36 -18.11 -21.82
N GLN A 341 22.98 -17.38 -22.81
CA GLN A 341 23.83 -16.45 -23.56
C GLN A 341 23.24 -15.05 -23.53
N PHE A 342 24.03 -14.05 -23.20
CA PHE A 342 23.57 -12.70 -22.93
C PHE A 342 24.32 -11.66 -23.74
N ALA A 343 23.61 -10.67 -24.26
CA ALA A 343 24.20 -9.48 -24.86
C ALA A 343 24.81 -8.55 -23.77
N LEU A 344 25.64 -7.58 -24.16
CA LEU A 344 26.19 -6.59 -23.23
C LEU A 344 25.11 -5.80 -22.49
N MET A 345 24.01 -5.47 -23.16
CA MET A 345 22.84 -4.77 -22.58
C MET A 345 22.21 -5.60 -21.45
N GLU A 346 22.01 -6.90 -21.68
CA GLU A 346 21.46 -7.85 -20.70
C GLU A 346 22.42 -8.08 -19.54
N GLN A 347 23.73 -8.15 -19.82
CA GLN A 347 24.78 -8.30 -18.82
C GLN A 347 24.87 -7.10 -17.87
N ASN A 348 24.52 -5.89 -18.34
CA ASN A 348 24.57 -4.65 -17.58
C ASN A 348 23.17 -4.22 -17.08
N PHE A 349 22.17 -5.10 -17.11
CA PHE A 349 20.80 -4.71 -16.87
C PHE A 349 20.56 -4.17 -15.44
N SER A 350 21.33 -4.61 -14.45
CA SER A 350 21.28 -4.03 -13.09
C SER A 350 21.64 -2.55 -13.05
N LEU A 351 22.67 -2.12 -13.80
CA LEU A 351 23.05 -0.71 -13.94
C LEU A 351 21.94 0.08 -14.62
N ILE A 352 21.41 -0.44 -15.73
CA ILE A 352 20.36 0.19 -16.54
C ILE A 352 19.09 0.35 -15.71
N TRP A 353 18.62 -0.73 -15.08
CA TRP A 353 17.45 -0.74 -14.21
C TRP A 353 17.59 0.26 -13.06
N GLY A 354 18.69 0.16 -12.29
CA GLY A 354 18.89 1.00 -11.12
C GLY A 354 18.85 2.49 -11.45
N LEU A 355 19.53 2.91 -12.51
CA LEU A 355 19.58 4.31 -12.91
C LEU A 355 18.28 4.79 -13.56
N ALA A 356 17.63 3.98 -14.39
CA ALA A 356 16.36 4.34 -15.01
C ALA A 356 15.25 4.53 -13.95
N VAL A 357 15.09 3.59 -13.04
CA VAL A 357 14.09 3.67 -11.95
C VAL A 357 14.39 4.86 -11.04
N MET A 358 15.68 5.10 -10.67
CA MET A 358 16.06 6.30 -9.92
C MET A 358 15.69 7.59 -10.64
N CYS A 359 15.91 7.67 -11.95
CA CYS A 359 15.55 8.86 -12.74
C CYS A 359 14.03 9.10 -12.70
N TYR A 360 13.22 8.06 -12.87
CA TYR A 360 11.77 8.16 -12.75
C TYR A 360 11.33 8.58 -11.34
N GLU A 361 11.74 7.86 -10.30
CA GLU A 361 11.35 8.18 -8.93
C GLU A 361 11.81 9.58 -8.49
N SER A 362 12.89 10.11 -9.10
CA SER A 362 13.35 11.47 -8.83
C SER A 362 12.37 12.57 -9.29
N THR A 363 11.42 12.22 -10.17
CA THR A 363 10.35 13.13 -10.62
C THR A 363 9.15 13.11 -9.66
N LEU A 364 9.02 12.08 -8.82
CA LEU A 364 7.90 11.92 -7.88
C LEU A 364 8.07 12.84 -6.66
N VAL A 365 7.94 14.14 -6.88
CA VAL A 365 8.14 15.16 -5.84
C VAL A 365 6.81 15.81 -5.41
N SER A 366 6.43 15.55 -4.17
CA SER A 366 5.31 16.19 -3.49
C SER A 366 5.78 17.47 -2.80
N ASN A 367 5.35 18.62 -3.33
CA ASN A 367 5.77 19.96 -2.89
C ASN A 367 4.67 21.03 -2.99
N GLN A 368 3.38 20.61 -3.09
CA GLN A 368 2.24 21.52 -3.23
C GLN A 368 1.15 21.24 -2.18
N THR A 369 1.57 20.95 -0.95
CA THR A 369 0.63 20.74 0.16
C THR A 369 0.01 22.05 0.64
N ARG A 370 -1.07 22.00 1.41
CA ARG A 370 -1.64 23.19 2.08
C ARG A 370 -0.64 23.81 3.05
N PHE A 371 0.20 23.00 3.68
CA PHE A 371 1.30 23.49 4.52
C PHE A 371 2.35 24.27 3.70
N ASP A 372 2.70 23.83 2.48
CA ASP A 372 3.61 24.60 1.59
C ASP A 372 3.01 25.96 1.23
N GLN A 373 1.69 26.01 0.95
CA GLN A 373 1.00 27.27 0.67
C GLN A 373 1.00 28.20 1.88
N TYR A 374 0.82 27.66 3.09
CA TYR A 374 0.90 28.43 4.33
C TYR A 374 2.32 29.02 4.51
N LEU A 375 3.37 28.24 4.32
CA LEU A 375 4.75 28.70 4.36
C LEU A 375 5.08 29.72 3.28
N ALA A 376 4.45 29.65 2.12
CA ALA A 376 4.55 30.64 1.05
C ALA A 376 3.80 31.96 1.35
N GLY A 377 3.14 32.07 2.50
CA GLY A 377 2.49 33.29 2.97
C GLY A 377 0.97 33.36 2.77
N ASN A 378 0.31 32.24 2.44
CA ASN A 378 -1.15 32.16 2.43
C ASN A 378 -1.70 31.77 3.83
N PRO A 379 -2.12 32.72 4.67
CA PRO A 379 -2.56 32.43 6.04
C PRO A 379 -3.87 31.64 6.11
N ASN A 380 -4.59 31.54 5.01
CA ASN A 380 -5.87 30.81 4.94
C ASN A 380 -5.68 29.38 4.41
N ALA A 381 -4.46 28.94 4.15
CA ALA A 381 -4.19 27.59 3.63
C ALA A 381 -4.39 26.49 4.69
N LEU A 382 -4.26 26.84 5.98
CA LEU A 382 -4.56 25.97 7.10
C LEU A 382 -5.82 26.44 7.83
N THR A 383 -6.60 25.52 8.35
CA THR A 383 -7.70 25.81 9.26
C THR A 383 -7.16 26.12 10.67
N PRO A 384 -7.92 26.78 11.54
CA PRO A 384 -7.51 27.03 12.93
C PRO A 384 -7.18 25.74 13.72
N GLU A 385 -7.83 24.62 13.41
CA GLU A 385 -7.53 23.33 14.01
C GLU A 385 -6.18 22.78 13.55
N GLU A 386 -5.88 22.86 12.26
CA GLU A 386 -4.59 22.48 11.68
C GLU A 386 -3.46 23.36 12.19
N GLU A 387 -3.68 24.67 12.37
CA GLU A 387 -2.72 25.57 13.00
C GLU A 387 -2.43 25.18 14.47
N ASN A 388 -3.47 24.82 15.23
CA ASN A 388 -3.30 24.30 16.59
C ASN A 388 -2.52 22.99 16.61
N GLY A 389 -2.73 22.13 15.64
CA GLY A 389 -1.99 20.88 15.42
C GLY A 389 -0.53 21.13 15.05
N MET A 390 -0.25 22.10 14.18
CA MET A 390 1.07 22.57 13.79
C MET A 390 1.83 23.11 15.02
N ASP A 391 1.20 23.98 15.81
CA ASP A 391 1.78 24.53 17.04
C ASP A 391 2.12 23.41 18.04
N ALA A 392 1.25 22.41 18.15
CA ALA A 392 1.53 21.25 18.98
C ALA A 392 2.74 20.47 18.45
N PHE A 393 2.82 20.22 17.16
CA PHE A 393 3.91 19.47 16.48
C PHE A 393 5.28 20.14 16.67
N TYR A 394 5.35 21.45 16.52
CA TYR A 394 6.59 22.23 16.66
C TYR A 394 6.90 22.63 18.10
N SER A 395 6.01 22.35 19.05
CA SER A 395 6.29 22.70 20.46
C SER A 395 7.44 21.86 21.01
N GLY A 396 8.32 22.52 21.78
CA GLY A 396 9.41 21.82 22.49
C GLY A 396 8.95 20.76 23.50
N GLY A 397 7.65 20.69 23.80
CA GLY A 397 7.07 19.70 24.73
C GLY A 397 6.60 18.41 24.06
N THR A 398 6.36 18.41 22.75
CA THR A 398 5.97 17.23 21.97
C THR A 398 7.16 16.60 21.27
N LYS A 399 8.15 17.41 20.90
CA LYS A 399 9.44 16.97 20.30
C LYS A 399 9.35 16.33 18.91
N CYS A 400 8.20 16.37 18.24
CA CYS A 400 8.01 15.75 16.91
C CYS A 400 8.99 16.31 15.88
N SER A 401 9.14 17.65 15.83
CA SER A 401 10.05 18.34 14.91
C SER A 401 11.53 18.09 15.17
N LYS A 402 11.90 17.41 16.25
CA LYS A 402 13.30 17.05 16.54
C LYS A 402 13.84 15.99 15.58
N CYS A 403 12.99 15.06 15.19
CA CYS A 403 13.29 14.02 14.22
C CYS A 403 12.65 14.30 12.84
N HIS A 404 11.45 14.89 12.86
CA HIS A 404 10.72 15.27 11.64
C HIS A 404 11.00 16.75 11.30
N SER A 405 12.21 17.05 10.84
CA SER A 405 12.72 18.40 10.56
C SER A 405 12.90 18.68 9.06
N GLY A 406 13.04 19.96 8.72
CA GLY A 406 13.28 20.46 7.37
C GLY A 406 12.06 20.34 6.44
N PRO A 407 12.20 20.72 5.17
CA PRO A 407 11.11 20.77 4.19
C PRO A 407 10.43 19.41 3.94
N LEU A 408 11.15 18.32 4.20
CA LEU A 408 10.67 16.95 4.05
C LEU A 408 10.16 16.36 5.36
N LEU A 409 10.23 17.08 6.47
CA LEU A 409 9.83 16.57 7.78
C LEU A 409 10.51 15.24 8.12
N SER A 410 11.82 15.14 7.82
CA SER A 410 12.65 13.96 8.06
C SER A 410 14.12 14.34 8.25
N ALA A 411 14.73 13.90 9.34
CA ALA A 411 16.16 14.07 9.61
C ALA A 411 17.06 13.15 8.74
N ALA A 412 16.49 12.17 8.02
CA ALA A 412 17.23 11.20 7.22
C ALA A 412 17.54 11.67 5.80
N THR A 413 17.35 12.96 5.51
CA THR A 413 17.51 13.53 4.16
C THR A 413 18.83 14.28 3.99
N TRP A 414 19.30 14.39 2.73
CA TRP A 414 20.54 15.11 2.38
C TRP A 414 20.58 16.53 2.93
N GLY A 415 19.46 17.28 2.85
CA GLY A 415 19.37 18.64 3.35
C GLY A 415 19.58 18.77 4.87
N GLN A 416 19.30 17.71 5.62
CA GLN A 416 19.38 17.71 7.08
C GLN A 416 20.76 17.27 7.60
N LEU A 417 21.59 16.61 6.82
CA LEU A 417 22.93 16.17 7.27
C LEU A 417 23.83 17.33 7.72
N ASN A 418 23.77 18.45 7.00
CA ASN A 418 24.64 19.61 7.24
C ASN A 418 23.93 20.73 8.02
N THR A 419 22.68 20.52 8.43
CA THR A 419 21.91 21.48 9.21
C THR A 419 22.08 21.17 10.70
N ASP A 420 22.38 22.21 11.52
CA ASP A 420 22.37 22.08 12.96
C ASP A 420 20.92 21.88 13.41
N THR A 421 20.62 20.67 13.84
CA THR A 421 19.33 20.30 14.41
C THR A 421 19.52 19.85 15.84
N ASP A 422 18.44 19.76 16.60
CA ASP A 422 18.51 19.27 17.97
C ASP A 422 19.04 17.83 18.11
N VAL A 423 19.20 17.12 16.96
CA VAL A 423 19.85 15.79 16.90
C VAL A 423 21.30 15.87 16.46
N GLY A 424 21.85 17.08 16.25
CA GLY A 424 23.27 17.32 15.88
C GLY A 424 23.50 17.55 14.40
N ILE A 425 24.76 17.88 14.04
CA ILE A 425 25.24 18.12 12.67
C ILE A 425 26.05 16.90 12.18
N GLY A 426 25.97 16.62 10.89
CA GLY A 426 26.72 15.55 10.24
C GLY A 426 26.01 14.21 10.26
N PRO A 427 26.63 13.17 9.69
CA PRO A 427 26.03 11.84 9.55
C PRO A 427 26.00 11.03 10.84
N VAL A 428 26.87 11.32 11.82
CA VAL A 428 26.97 10.63 13.11
C VAL A 428 26.66 11.60 14.23
N VAL A 429 25.71 11.28 15.08
CA VAL A 429 25.19 12.17 16.12
C VAL A 429 25.05 11.47 17.45
N SER A 430 25.00 12.25 18.58
CA SER A 430 24.71 11.73 19.91
C SER A 430 23.23 11.35 20.03
N VAL A 431 22.98 10.14 20.50
CA VAL A 431 21.63 9.58 20.66
C VAL A 431 21.14 9.66 22.11
N GLY A 432 22.05 9.68 23.09
CA GLY A 432 21.75 9.70 24.51
C GLY A 432 21.45 11.10 25.09
N THR A 433 21.17 11.16 26.37
CA THR A 433 20.92 12.41 27.12
C THR A 433 22.20 13.17 27.46
N ASN A 434 23.34 12.48 27.52
CA ASN A 434 24.66 13.01 27.76
C ASN A 434 25.60 12.61 26.64
N ALA A 435 26.73 13.33 26.51
CA ALA A 435 27.73 13.04 25.46
C ALA A 435 28.30 11.61 25.54
N ASP A 436 28.30 11.00 26.73
CA ASP A 436 28.81 9.65 26.97
C ASP A 436 27.75 8.54 26.77
N ASP A 437 26.49 8.89 26.48
CA ASP A 437 25.36 7.95 26.39
C ASP A 437 25.31 7.16 25.08
N GLY A 438 26.16 7.50 24.10
CA GLY A 438 26.33 6.78 22.85
C GLY A 438 25.95 7.60 21.60
N PHE A 439 26.21 6.99 20.47
CA PHE A 439 26.08 7.63 19.15
C PHE A 439 25.38 6.71 18.15
N GLY A 440 24.81 7.32 17.11
CA GLY A 440 24.09 6.62 16.02
C GLY A 440 24.13 7.41 14.73
N ASP A 441 23.57 6.81 13.69
CA ASP A 441 23.45 7.40 12.37
C ASP A 441 22.28 8.41 12.37
N LYS A 442 22.53 9.66 11.94
CA LYS A 442 21.52 10.72 11.90
C LYS A 442 20.33 10.31 11.03
N GLY A 443 19.13 10.50 11.56
CA GLY A 443 17.89 10.14 10.87
C GLY A 443 17.47 8.68 11.05
N PHE A 444 18.26 7.87 11.77
CA PHE A 444 17.91 6.51 12.16
C PHE A 444 17.75 6.46 13.68
N PHE A 445 16.53 6.19 14.16
CA PHE A 445 16.22 6.25 15.58
C PHE A 445 15.42 5.03 16.04
N ASN A 446 15.80 4.48 17.19
CA ASN A 446 14.97 3.51 17.89
C ASN A 446 13.89 4.27 18.67
N ILE A 447 12.64 4.05 18.32
CA ILE A 447 11.48 4.69 18.96
C ILE A 447 10.65 3.71 19.81
N GLY A 448 11.13 2.48 20.00
CA GLY A 448 10.49 1.48 20.86
C GLY A 448 9.20 0.88 20.29
N VAL A 449 9.11 0.67 18.97
CA VAL A 449 7.96 0.00 18.31
C VAL A 449 7.88 -1.46 18.73
N ARG A 450 9.04 -2.15 18.77
CA ARG A 450 9.21 -3.54 19.23
C ARG A 450 10.46 -3.64 20.10
N PRO A 451 10.66 -4.76 20.83
CA PRO A 451 11.96 -5.07 21.45
C PRO A 451 13.09 -5.04 20.43
N SER A 452 14.19 -4.36 20.73
CA SER A 452 15.32 -4.15 19.80
C SER A 452 15.92 -5.43 19.21
N GLY A 453 15.77 -6.56 19.90
CA GLY A 453 16.24 -7.87 19.44
C GLY A 453 15.33 -8.58 18.43
N GLU A 454 14.09 -8.13 18.25
CA GLU A 454 13.14 -8.70 17.29
C GLU A 454 13.40 -8.19 15.86
N ASP A 455 13.77 -6.92 15.73
CA ASP A 455 14.28 -6.35 14.48
C ASP A 455 15.42 -5.37 14.80
N ILE A 456 16.63 -5.78 14.47
CA ILE A 456 17.84 -5.03 14.81
C ILE A 456 18.04 -3.75 14.00
N GLY A 457 17.22 -3.53 12.97
CA GLY A 457 17.20 -2.31 12.19
C GLY A 457 18.56 -1.92 11.62
N ARG A 458 18.96 -0.65 11.77
CA ARG A 458 20.22 -0.09 11.27
C ARG A 458 21.47 -0.89 11.69
N ALA A 459 21.48 -1.51 12.86
CA ALA A 459 22.60 -2.35 13.30
C ALA A 459 22.84 -3.57 12.40
N GLY A 460 21.80 -4.05 11.67
CA GLY A 460 21.93 -5.14 10.71
C GLY A 460 22.82 -4.82 9.50
N VAL A 461 23.09 -3.54 9.24
CA VAL A 461 24.04 -3.09 8.19
C VAL A 461 25.51 -3.31 8.62
N GLY A 462 25.75 -3.62 9.90
CA GLY A 462 27.07 -3.98 10.44
C GLY A 462 28.09 -2.84 10.32
N ASP A 463 29.30 -3.19 9.86
CA ASP A 463 30.42 -2.23 9.71
C ASP A 463 30.18 -1.15 8.66
N GLN A 464 29.09 -1.25 7.89
CA GLN A 464 28.73 -0.27 6.86
C GLN A 464 27.89 0.90 7.41
N THR A 465 27.46 0.89 8.69
CA THR A 465 26.82 2.04 9.33
C THR A 465 27.77 3.24 9.36
N TRP A 466 27.26 4.46 9.28
CA TRP A 466 28.09 5.66 9.30
C TRP A 466 28.88 5.78 10.60
N ALA A 467 28.26 5.42 11.71
CA ALA A 467 28.88 5.38 13.01
C ALA A 467 30.04 4.38 13.04
N SER A 468 29.89 3.16 12.54
CA SER A 468 30.97 2.16 12.47
C SER A 468 32.12 2.66 11.58
N ARG A 469 31.82 3.20 10.41
CA ARG A 469 32.84 3.78 9.50
C ARG A 469 33.62 4.93 10.16
N TYR A 470 32.93 5.80 10.88
CA TYR A 470 33.57 6.89 11.64
C TYR A 470 34.61 6.37 12.64
N PHE A 471 34.20 5.44 13.49
CA PHE A 471 35.05 4.90 14.55
C PHE A 471 36.18 3.99 14.02
N ASN A 472 35.99 3.35 12.87
CA ASN A 472 37.00 2.55 12.21
C ASN A 472 37.98 3.41 11.36
N GLY A 473 37.83 4.73 11.35
CA GLY A 473 38.69 5.65 10.60
C GLY A 473 38.41 5.73 9.09
N SER A 474 37.30 5.12 8.62
CA SER A 474 36.88 5.14 7.21
C SER A 474 36.00 6.36 6.90
N THR A 475 36.45 7.56 7.30
CA THR A 475 35.66 8.80 7.22
C THR A 475 35.43 9.31 5.79
N SER A 476 36.29 8.93 4.85
CA SER A 476 36.17 9.34 3.42
C SER A 476 34.91 8.78 2.74
N ALA A 477 34.31 7.74 3.31
CA ALA A 477 33.10 7.10 2.81
C ALA A 477 31.82 7.55 3.54
N LEU A 478 31.89 8.64 4.32
CA LEU A 478 30.71 9.20 4.98
C LEU A 478 29.97 10.15 4.01
N PRO A 479 28.64 10.22 4.10
CA PRO A 479 27.84 11.06 3.20
C PRO A 479 27.95 12.57 3.47
N GLY A 480 28.72 12.97 4.49
CA GLY A 480 28.98 14.36 4.83
C GLY A 480 30.10 14.51 5.85
N PRO A 481 30.56 15.73 6.12
CA PRO A 481 31.62 15.99 7.11
C PRO A 481 31.10 15.68 8.51
N VAL A 482 31.94 15.08 9.34
CA VAL A 482 31.71 14.99 10.77
C VAL A 482 32.05 16.34 11.41
N HIS A 483 31.16 16.87 12.24
CA HIS A 483 31.40 18.17 12.88
C HIS A 483 32.61 18.09 13.82
N PRO A 484 33.59 18.97 13.67
CA PRO A 484 34.84 18.85 14.43
C PRO A 484 34.68 19.13 15.94
N ASP A 485 33.62 19.81 16.36
CA ASP A 485 33.36 20.20 17.74
C ASP A 485 32.47 19.20 18.49
N GLU A 486 31.92 18.18 17.86
CA GLU A 486 31.16 17.15 18.56
C GLU A 486 32.10 16.07 19.12
N THR A 487 32.11 15.96 20.43
CA THR A 487 32.77 14.85 21.12
C THR A 487 31.87 13.63 21.02
N ILE A 488 32.01 12.85 19.95
CA ILE A 488 31.27 11.61 19.73
C ILE A 488 31.98 10.51 20.52
N SER A 489 31.33 10.00 21.54
CA SER A 489 31.88 8.95 22.40
C SER A 489 30.78 7.96 22.85
N GLY A 490 31.17 6.85 23.46
CA GLY A 490 30.23 5.85 23.99
C GLY A 490 29.91 4.70 23.03
N ALA A 491 28.79 4.01 23.25
CA ALA A 491 28.42 2.83 22.51
C ALA A 491 27.64 3.17 21.23
N ASN A 492 27.75 2.31 20.19
CA ASN A 492 26.94 2.40 18.99
C ASN A 492 25.47 2.05 19.31
N LYS A 493 24.56 2.96 19.03
CA LYS A 493 23.11 2.90 19.35
C LYS A 493 22.22 2.70 18.10
N ASN A 494 22.73 2.05 17.07
CA ASN A 494 21.96 1.76 15.86
C ASN A 494 21.03 0.52 15.98
N ILE A 495 21.08 -0.20 17.11
CA ILE A 495 20.22 -1.37 17.31
C ILE A 495 18.75 -0.98 17.47
N GLY A 496 17.87 -1.63 16.70
CA GLY A 496 16.44 -1.30 16.65
C GLY A 496 16.14 0.09 16.07
N ALA A 497 17.14 0.75 15.47
CA ALA A 497 16.98 2.07 14.86
C ALA A 497 16.50 1.94 13.41
N PHE A 498 15.52 2.79 13.04
CA PHE A 498 14.93 2.82 11.70
C PHE A 498 14.93 4.25 11.16
N LYS A 499 14.92 4.34 9.83
CA LYS A 499 14.90 5.60 9.09
C LYS A 499 13.65 6.40 9.43
N THR A 500 13.82 7.67 9.77
CA THR A 500 12.72 8.62 9.94
C THR A 500 12.07 8.89 8.58
N PRO A 501 10.80 8.50 8.35
CA PRO A 501 10.12 8.78 7.09
C PRO A 501 9.75 10.26 6.97
N THR A 502 9.55 10.76 5.75
CA THR A 502 8.87 12.04 5.54
C THR A 502 7.41 11.94 6.02
N LEU A 503 6.86 13.05 6.45
CA LEU A 503 5.44 13.14 6.80
C LEU A 503 4.58 13.71 5.66
N ARG A 504 5.20 14.07 4.54
CA ARG A 504 4.43 14.46 3.35
C ARG A 504 3.61 13.30 2.86
N ASN A 505 2.33 13.52 2.59
CA ASN A 505 1.33 12.54 2.19
C ASN A 505 1.07 11.44 3.24
N VAL A 506 1.43 11.66 4.51
CA VAL A 506 1.31 10.65 5.55
C VAL A 506 -0.13 10.14 5.75
N GLU A 507 -1.14 10.94 5.42
CA GLU A 507 -2.54 10.51 5.41
C GLU A 507 -2.80 9.32 4.49
N LEU A 508 -2.07 9.22 3.37
CA LEU A 508 -2.29 8.22 2.31
C LEU A 508 -1.39 6.99 2.45
N THR A 509 -0.40 7.01 3.36
CA THR A 509 0.70 6.02 3.40
C THR A 509 0.62 5.03 4.57
N GLY A 510 -0.57 4.81 5.13
CA GLY A 510 -0.78 3.72 6.09
C GLY A 510 -0.66 2.32 5.45
N PRO A 511 -0.47 1.25 6.28
CA PRO A 511 -0.29 1.26 7.72
C PRO A 511 1.06 1.83 8.14
N PHE A 512 1.15 2.36 9.36
CA PHE A 512 2.30 3.13 9.82
C PHE A 512 3.30 2.29 10.61
N MET A 513 4.51 2.83 10.78
CA MET A 513 5.72 2.21 11.34
C MET A 513 6.37 1.22 10.38
N HIS A 514 7.64 0.86 10.63
CA HIS A 514 8.39 -0.08 9.80
C HIS A 514 7.76 -1.49 9.76
N ASN A 515 6.95 -1.82 10.76
CA ASN A 515 6.22 -3.09 10.87
C ASN A 515 4.72 -2.98 10.59
N GLY A 516 4.21 -1.82 10.14
CA GLY A 516 2.80 -1.61 9.86
C GLY A 516 1.87 -1.73 11.06
N SER A 517 2.35 -1.53 12.29
CA SER A 517 1.59 -1.83 13.52
C SER A 517 0.45 -0.87 13.85
N GLN A 518 0.37 0.28 13.18
CA GLN A 518 -0.63 1.31 13.43
C GLN A 518 -1.45 1.56 12.13
N ALA A 519 -2.77 1.49 12.21
CA ALA A 519 -3.62 1.73 11.03
C ALA A 519 -3.97 3.21 10.85
N THR A 520 -4.03 3.99 11.92
CA THR A 520 -4.50 5.38 11.86
C THR A 520 -3.47 6.37 12.42
N LEU A 521 -3.52 7.61 11.93
CA LEU A 521 -2.68 8.70 12.44
C LEU A 521 -2.94 8.97 13.93
N LEU A 522 -4.18 8.78 14.41
CA LEU A 522 -4.47 8.90 15.84
C LEU A 522 -3.73 7.86 16.66
N GLN A 523 -3.69 6.60 16.21
CA GLN A 523 -2.90 5.55 16.87
C GLN A 523 -1.41 5.89 16.92
N VAL A 524 -0.86 6.50 15.85
CA VAL A 524 0.52 7.00 15.81
C VAL A 524 0.74 8.10 16.84
N VAL A 525 -0.17 9.08 16.93
CA VAL A 525 -0.06 10.16 17.93
C VAL A 525 -0.15 9.60 19.35
N GLN A 526 -1.02 8.63 19.60
CA GLN A 526 -1.15 7.94 20.89
C GLN A 526 0.10 7.11 21.23
N PHE A 527 0.71 6.45 20.24
CA PHE A 527 1.99 5.75 20.41
C PHE A 527 3.07 6.71 20.96
N TYR A 528 3.24 7.88 20.35
CA TYR A 528 4.18 8.88 20.86
C TYR A 528 3.72 9.51 22.16
N THR A 529 2.43 9.67 22.39
CA THR A 529 1.87 10.20 23.65
C THR A 529 2.29 9.36 24.84
N ARG A 530 2.24 8.03 24.72
CA ARG A 530 2.69 7.11 25.78
C ARG A 530 4.20 6.90 25.82
N GLY A 531 4.97 7.41 24.84
CA GLY A 531 6.43 7.31 24.81
C GLY A 531 6.93 5.99 24.23
N GLY A 532 6.22 5.43 23.25
CA GLY A 532 6.55 4.15 22.61
C GLY A 532 5.98 2.93 23.37
N ASP A 533 6.04 1.77 22.70
CA ASP A 533 5.47 0.53 23.26
C ASP A 533 6.45 -0.28 24.13
N PHE A 534 7.73 -0.30 23.73
CA PHE A 534 8.75 -1.14 24.35
C PHE A 534 9.95 -0.35 24.88
N THR A 535 9.76 0.90 25.25
CA THR A 535 10.81 1.77 25.79
C THR A 535 11.43 1.18 27.06
N HIS A 536 10.60 0.56 27.90
CA HIS A 536 11.04 -0.09 29.15
C HIS A 536 11.86 -1.38 28.94
N MET A 537 11.69 -2.04 27.78
CA MET A 537 12.46 -3.24 27.42
C MET A 537 13.77 -2.89 26.66
N ASN A 538 13.87 -1.66 26.15
CA ASN A 538 15.01 -1.17 25.37
C ASN A 538 15.73 0.02 26.08
N PRO A 539 15.99 0.00 27.40
CA PRO A 539 16.35 1.21 28.14
C PRO A 539 17.68 1.84 27.74
N GLY A 540 18.53 1.10 27.02
CA GLY A 540 19.81 1.61 26.51
C GLY A 540 19.82 1.97 25.04
N ASP A 541 18.75 1.65 24.28
CA ASP A 541 18.74 1.72 22.81
C ASP A 541 17.78 2.80 22.30
N VAL A 542 16.70 3.08 23.05
CA VAL A 542 15.68 4.04 22.64
C VAL A 542 16.22 5.47 22.69
N HIS A 543 15.89 6.23 21.65
CA HIS A 543 16.32 7.63 21.52
C HIS A 543 15.77 8.52 22.66
N LYS A 544 16.63 9.43 23.18
CA LYS A 544 16.35 10.33 24.32
C LYS A 544 15.06 11.15 24.23
N TYR A 545 14.55 11.41 23.04
CA TYR A 545 13.33 12.19 22.84
C TYR A 545 12.04 11.34 22.87
N VAL A 546 12.16 10.02 22.93
CA VAL A 546 11.01 9.11 23.04
C VAL A 546 10.66 8.91 24.52
N ASN A 547 9.78 9.77 25.00
CA ASN A 547 9.31 9.79 26.40
C ASN A 547 7.82 10.14 26.40
N PRO A 548 7.05 9.77 27.43
CA PRO A 548 5.64 10.15 27.53
C PRO A 548 5.42 11.66 27.38
N ILE A 549 4.44 12.03 26.54
CA ILE A 549 4.15 13.43 26.23
C ILE A 549 2.94 13.92 27.04
N GLY A 550 3.18 14.36 28.28
CA GLY A 550 2.11 14.79 29.18
C GLY A 550 1.23 15.93 28.66
N LYS A 551 1.67 16.67 27.61
CA LYS A 551 0.83 17.69 26.95
C LYS A 551 -0.25 17.09 26.05
N LEU A 552 -0.13 15.82 25.64
CA LEU A 552 -1.08 15.10 24.80
C LEU A 552 -1.86 14.05 25.60
N ASN A 553 -1.31 13.56 26.71
CA ASN A 553 -1.91 12.52 27.52
C ASN A 553 -3.31 12.91 28.00
N ASN A 554 -4.31 12.05 27.72
CA ASN A 554 -5.73 12.27 28.01
C ASN A 554 -6.29 13.59 27.44
N LYS A 555 -5.77 14.04 26.26
CA LYS A 555 -6.21 15.28 25.58
C LYS A 555 -6.57 15.01 24.14
N LEU A 556 -7.59 14.18 23.92
CA LEU A 556 -8.05 13.78 22.59
C LEU A 556 -8.20 14.96 21.61
N PRO A 557 -8.84 16.10 21.95
CA PRO A 557 -8.96 17.21 21.00
C PRO A 557 -7.61 17.76 20.51
N ARG A 558 -6.56 17.68 21.34
CA ARG A 558 -5.23 18.12 20.94
C ARG A 558 -4.51 17.09 20.08
N GLN A 559 -4.77 15.81 20.31
CA GLN A 559 -4.29 14.72 19.47
C GLN A 559 -4.96 14.79 18.09
N GLU A 560 -6.28 15.04 18.05
CA GLU A 560 -7.05 15.22 16.80
C GLU A 560 -6.59 16.44 16.00
N ALA A 561 -6.31 17.57 16.65
CA ALA A 561 -5.73 18.72 15.99
C ALA A 561 -4.37 18.40 15.35
N MET A 562 -3.53 17.60 16.03
CA MET A 562 -2.27 17.14 15.43
C MET A 562 -2.51 16.22 14.21
N VAL A 563 -3.50 15.32 14.27
CA VAL A 563 -3.92 14.52 13.11
C VAL A 563 -4.39 15.41 11.97
N SER A 564 -5.18 16.44 12.25
CA SER A 564 -5.64 17.40 11.24
C SER A 564 -4.45 18.11 10.56
N PHE A 565 -3.45 18.55 11.33
CA PHE A 565 -2.21 19.09 10.74
C PHE A 565 -1.46 18.07 9.87
N LEU A 566 -1.31 16.82 10.32
CA LEU A 566 -0.65 15.77 9.53
C LEU A 566 -1.37 15.51 8.20
N LYS A 567 -2.69 15.62 8.16
CA LYS A 567 -3.49 15.54 6.93
C LYS A 567 -3.27 16.75 6.01
N ALA A 568 -2.99 17.94 6.55
CA ALA A 568 -2.65 19.12 5.74
C ALA A 568 -1.30 19.01 5.01
N LEU A 569 -0.51 17.97 5.30
CA LEU A 569 0.75 17.64 4.61
C LEU A 569 0.52 16.78 3.34
N THR A 570 -0.72 16.54 2.96
CA THR A 570 -1.08 15.83 1.73
C THR A 570 -1.06 16.78 0.53
N ASP A 571 -0.38 16.38 -0.53
CA ASP A 571 -0.38 17.01 -1.85
C ASP A 571 -1.56 16.44 -2.65
N GLU A 572 -2.47 17.30 -3.07
CA GLU A 572 -3.66 16.85 -3.78
C GLU A 572 -3.34 16.22 -5.14
N ARG A 573 -2.19 16.53 -5.75
CA ARG A 573 -1.74 15.83 -6.95
C ARG A 573 -1.48 14.34 -6.68
N VAL A 574 -0.94 14.00 -5.51
CA VAL A 574 -0.76 12.59 -5.09
C VAL A 574 -2.10 11.94 -4.83
N ARG A 575 -3.03 12.63 -4.14
CA ARG A 575 -4.37 12.10 -3.86
C ARG A 575 -5.18 11.83 -5.13
N TRP A 576 -5.06 12.70 -6.12
CA TRP A 576 -5.78 12.61 -7.39
C TRP A 576 -4.96 11.96 -8.50
N GLU A 577 -3.75 11.51 -8.21
CA GLU A 577 -2.80 10.92 -9.17
C GLU A 577 -2.59 11.79 -10.42
N MET A 578 -2.54 13.11 -10.21
CA MET A 578 -2.19 14.07 -11.26
C MET A 578 -0.67 14.04 -11.52
N GLU A 579 -0.25 14.50 -12.70
CA GLU A 579 1.18 14.54 -13.02
C GLU A 579 2.04 15.13 -11.87
N PRO A 580 3.19 14.55 -11.56
CA PRO A 580 3.87 13.39 -12.17
C PRO A 580 3.44 12.03 -11.58
N PHE A 581 2.30 11.93 -10.88
CA PHE A 581 1.84 10.74 -10.15
C PHE A 581 0.83 9.90 -10.95
N ASP A 582 0.54 10.29 -12.19
CA ASP A 582 -0.23 9.52 -13.16
C ASP A 582 0.49 8.22 -13.55
N HIS A 583 -0.27 7.18 -13.99
CA HIS A 583 0.32 5.85 -14.13
C HIS A 583 -0.41 4.94 -15.13
N PRO A 584 0.28 3.88 -15.65
CA PRO A 584 -0.36 2.80 -16.39
C PRO A 584 -1.38 2.02 -15.57
N GLU A 585 -2.23 1.24 -16.26
CA GLU A 585 -3.08 0.21 -15.64
C GLU A 585 -2.23 -0.76 -14.83
N LEU A 586 -2.79 -1.29 -13.71
CA LEU A 586 -2.13 -2.32 -12.92
C LEU A 586 -3.16 -3.37 -12.47
N LEU A 587 -2.85 -4.64 -12.69
CA LEU A 587 -3.58 -5.78 -12.12
C LEU A 587 -2.95 -6.12 -10.76
N LEU A 588 -3.66 -5.81 -9.68
CA LEU A 588 -3.10 -5.82 -8.34
C LEU A 588 -3.62 -7.03 -7.56
N PRO A 589 -2.79 -8.04 -7.25
CA PRO A 589 -3.20 -9.12 -6.34
C PRO A 589 -3.56 -8.57 -4.96
N ASN A 590 -4.74 -8.89 -4.43
CA ASN A 590 -5.19 -8.52 -3.08
C ASN A 590 -5.61 -9.77 -2.30
N GLY A 591 -4.63 -10.65 -2.02
CA GLY A 591 -4.87 -11.96 -1.45
C GLY A 591 -5.43 -12.96 -2.47
N HIS A 592 -6.14 -13.95 -1.97
CA HIS A 592 -6.61 -15.08 -2.74
C HIS A 592 -8.11 -15.29 -2.52
N PHE A 593 -8.76 -15.93 -3.49
CA PHE A 593 -10.14 -16.36 -3.31
C PHE A 593 -10.27 -17.32 -2.12
N GLY A 594 -11.26 -17.07 -1.29
CA GLY A 594 -11.50 -17.79 -0.04
C GLY A 594 -11.08 -17.01 1.20
N THR A 595 -10.85 -17.72 2.29
CA THR A 595 -10.59 -17.16 3.61
C THR A 595 -9.18 -17.52 4.11
N SER A 596 -8.83 -17.10 5.32
CA SER A 596 -7.61 -17.55 6.01
C SER A 596 -7.63 -19.02 6.43
N GLN A 597 -8.72 -19.76 6.17
CA GLN A 597 -8.85 -21.19 6.50
C GLN A 597 -8.94 -22.08 5.26
N ALA A 598 -9.39 -21.55 4.12
CA ALA A 598 -9.49 -22.28 2.87
C ALA A 598 -9.36 -21.31 1.69
N VAL A 599 -8.53 -21.67 0.71
CA VAL A 599 -8.34 -20.92 -0.54
C VAL A 599 -8.62 -21.80 -1.73
N ALA A 600 -9.05 -21.16 -2.83
CA ALA A 600 -9.19 -21.84 -4.11
C ALA A 600 -7.81 -22.11 -4.72
N GLU A 601 -7.59 -23.32 -5.25
CA GLU A 601 -6.41 -23.65 -6.07
C GLU A 601 -6.61 -23.15 -7.50
N GLY A 602 -5.56 -22.66 -8.13
CA GLY A 602 -5.66 -22.17 -9.50
C GLY A 602 -4.58 -21.17 -9.92
N GLY A 603 -3.51 -21.05 -9.13
CA GLY A 603 -2.36 -20.23 -9.51
C GLY A 603 -1.59 -20.78 -10.71
N VAL A 604 -0.52 -20.10 -11.12
CA VAL A 604 0.32 -20.44 -12.27
C VAL A 604 0.94 -21.83 -12.14
N ASN A 605 1.34 -22.19 -10.91
CA ASN A 605 1.90 -23.50 -10.61
C ASN A 605 0.90 -24.39 -9.85
N SER A 606 1.12 -25.68 -9.85
CA SER A 606 0.35 -26.62 -9.02
C SER A 606 0.51 -26.30 -7.53
N ASN A 607 -0.58 -26.38 -6.78
CA ASN A 607 -0.69 -26.03 -5.36
C ASN A 607 -0.52 -24.55 -5.02
N GLU A 608 -0.81 -23.65 -5.94
CA GLU A 608 -0.89 -22.22 -5.68
C GLU A 608 -2.35 -21.77 -5.56
N ALA A 609 -2.58 -20.83 -4.66
CA ALA A 609 -3.88 -20.24 -4.47
C ALA A 609 -4.22 -19.28 -5.62
N LEU A 610 -5.47 -19.29 -6.05
CA LEU A 610 -5.97 -18.37 -7.06
C LEU A 610 -6.00 -16.94 -6.52
N ASP A 611 -5.34 -16.02 -7.22
CA ASP A 611 -5.29 -14.61 -6.83
C ASP A 611 -6.64 -13.92 -6.98
N ASP A 612 -6.94 -13.08 -6.01
CA ASP A 612 -8.02 -12.09 -6.02
C ASP A 612 -7.44 -10.78 -6.56
N ILE A 613 -7.87 -10.35 -7.76
CA ILE A 613 -7.23 -9.26 -8.51
C ILE A 613 -8.07 -7.98 -8.46
N ILE A 614 -7.48 -6.89 -8.00
CA ILE A 614 -8.02 -5.53 -8.15
C ILE A 614 -7.39 -4.91 -9.40
N VAL A 615 -8.20 -4.32 -10.27
CA VAL A 615 -7.69 -3.56 -11.42
C VAL A 615 -7.60 -2.08 -11.06
N LEU A 616 -6.40 -1.51 -11.14
CA LEU A 616 -6.20 -0.07 -11.14
C LEU A 616 -6.18 0.40 -12.60
N PRO A 617 -7.12 1.27 -13.01
CA PRO A 617 -7.13 1.75 -14.37
C PRO A 617 -5.96 2.70 -14.64
N ALA A 618 -5.57 2.83 -15.91
CA ALA A 618 -4.61 3.82 -16.33
C ALA A 618 -5.12 5.25 -16.02
N VAL A 619 -4.25 6.08 -15.47
CA VAL A 619 -4.53 7.48 -15.15
C VAL A 619 -3.59 8.36 -15.98
N GLY A 620 -4.13 9.38 -16.65
CA GLY A 620 -3.32 10.36 -17.39
C GLY A 620 -2.98 11.60 -16.56
N ALA A 621 -2.24 12.56 -17.14
CA ALA A 621 -1.71 13.75 -16.48
C ALA A 621 -2.73 14.60 -15.70
N ALA A 622 -4.01 14.61 -16.15
CA ALA A 622 -5.08 15.32 -15.46
C ALA A 622 -5.57 14.64 -14.16
N GLY A 623 -5.10 13.42 -13.90
CA GLY A 623 -5.46 12.68 -12.69
C GLY A 623 -6.82 11.97 -12.75
N ARG A 624 -7.25 11.45 -11.62
CA ARG A 624 -8.55 10.80 -11.41
C ARG A 624 -9.69 11.82 -11.44
N THR A 625 -10.89 11.37 -11.83
CA THR A 625 -12.10 12.18 -11.75
C THR A 625 -13.12 11.48 -10.84
N GLU A 626 -13.89 12.26 -10.07
CA GLU A 626 -14.89 11.71 -9.12
C GLU A 626 -15.92 10.77 -9.76
N ILE A 627 -16.25 11.00 -11.03
CA ILE A 627 -17.26 10.20 -11.74
C ILE A 627 -16.72 8.81 -12.09
N ASN A 628 -15.44 8.73 -12.48
CA ASN A 628 -14.86 7.48 -13.00
C ASN A 628 -13.95 6.80 -11.96
N HIS A 629 -13.22 7.60 -11.17
CA HIS A 629 -12.24 7.12 -10.21
C HIS A 629 -12.20 8.04 -9.00
N PRO A 630 -12.62 7.57 -7.81
CA PRO A 630 -12.50 8.35 -6.59
C PRO A 630 -11.03 8.61 -6.24
N PRO A 631 -10.74 9.67 -5.48
CA PRO A 631 -9.39 9.97 -5.04
C PRO A 631 -8.81 8.83 -4.18
N VAL A 632 -7.49 8.72 -4.16
CA VAL A 632 -6.77 7.79 -3.28
C VAL A 632 -7.15 8.04 -1.82
N LYS A 633 -7.46 6.98 -1.10
CA LYS A 633 -7.82 7.01 0.32
C LYS A 633 -6.70 6.44 1.18
N GLY A 634 -6.71 6.79 2.46
CA GLY A 634 -5.83 6.19 3.44
C GLY A 634 -6.13 4.70 3.69
N PHE A 635 -5.19 4.03 4.33
CA PHE A 635 -5.32 2.61 4.69
C PHE A 635 -6.56 2.37 5.56
N LEU A 636 -7.38 1.41 5.19
CA LEU A 636 -8.66 1.06 5.85
C LEU A 636 -9.71 2.18 5.92
N ASP A 637 -9.53 3.29 5.19
CA ASP A 637 -10.56 4.34 5.09
C ASP A 637 -11.72 3.94 4.15
N THR A 638 -11.59 2.81 3.45
CA THR A 638 -12.69 2.19 2.70
C THR A 638 -13.44 1.21 3.59
N PRO A 639 -14.75 1.03 3.43
CA PRO A 639 -15.47 -0.05 4.07
C PRO A 639 -14.75 -1.38 3.82
N SER A 640 -14.62 -2.21 4.85
CA SER A 640 -13.99 -3.52 4.76
C SER A 640 -14.64 -4.33 3.64
N GLY A 641 -13.84 -4.84 2.71
CA GLY A 641 -14.31 -5.68 1.60
C GLY A 641 -14.68 -4.93 0.30
N ALA A 642 -14.70 -3.60 0.29
CA ALA A 642 -14.78 -2.89 -0.98
C ALA A 642 -13.35 -2.59 -1.45
N PRO A 643 -12.94 -3.00 -2.65
CA PRO A 643 -11.73 -2.47 -3.28
C PRO A 643 -11.82 -0.95 -3.30
N ALA A 644 -10.68 -0.26 -3.22
CA ALA A 644 -10.63 1.21 -3.26
C ALA A 644 -11.32 1.77 -4.51
N ASN A 645 -11.66 0.91 -5.46
CA ASN A 645 -12.46 1.22 -6.63
C ASN A 645 -13.14 0.00 -7.21
N PRO A 646 -14.49 -0.08 -7.23
CA PRO A 646 -15.15 -0.97 -8.17
C PRO A 646 -14.94 -0.38 -9.57
N ILE A 647 -14.09 -1.01 -10.34
CA ILE A 647 -13.77 -0.56 -11.69
C ILE A 647 -14.93 -0.86 -12.60
N GLY A 648 -15.43 0.20 -13.21
CA GLY A 648 -16.26 0.05 -14.39
C GLY A 648 -15.45 -0.61 -15.51
N PRO A 649 -16.10 -1.27 -16.48
CA PRO A 649 -15.45 -2.10 -17.48
C PRO A 649 -14.41 -1.32 -18.28
N LEU A 650 -13.22 -1.89 -18.36
CA LEU A 650 -12.15 -1.40 -19.21
C LEU A 650 -12.57 -1.49 -20.67
N GLY A 651 -12.51 -0.37 -21.34
CA GLY A 651 -12.52 -0.15 -22.78
C GLY A 651 -13.32 -1.10 -23.68
N GLY A 652 -14.50 -0.68 -24.13
CA GLY A 652 -15.03 -1.04 -25.45
C GLY A 652 -15.85 -2.31 -25.60
N GLY A 653 -16.11 -3.06 -24.57
CA GLY A 653 -17.10 -4.14 -24.58
C GLY A 653 -18.02 -3.98 -23.37
N ASN A 654 -19.33 -4.01 -23.61
CA ASN A 654 -20.32 -3.94 -22.55
C ASN A 654 -20.21 -5.20 -21.68
N LEU A 655 -19.34 -5.14 -20.65
CA LEU A 655 -19.23 -6.17 -19.61
C LEU A 655 -20.30 -5.86 -18.56
N ASP A 656 -21.56 -6.02 -18.92
CA ASP A 656 -22.63 -5.85 -17.95
C ASP A 656 -22.47 -6.90 -16.84
N PRO A 657 -22.60 -6.50 -15.56
CA PRO A 657 -22.67 -7.45 -14.46
C PRO A 657 -23.80 -8.45 -14.73
N ILE A 658 -23.78 -9.59 -14.03
CA ILE A 658 -24.91 -10.52 -14.08
C ILE A 658 -26.16 -9.74 -13.65
N THR A 659 -27.06 -9.52 -14.60
CA THR A 659 -28.24 -8.68 -14.39
C THR A 659 -29.47 -9.47 -13.99
N GLU A 660 -29.44 -10.79 -14.17
CA GLU A 660 -30.58 -11.69 -13.89
C GLU A 660 -30.08 -13.03 -13.33
N LEU A 661 -29.61 -13.04 -12.08
CA LEU A 661 -29.36 -14.28 -11.38
C LEU A 661 -30.66 -14.78 -10.77
N VAL A 662 -31.10 -15.96 -11.22
CA VAL A 662 -32.29 -16.64 -10.69
C VAL A 662 -31.85 -17.96 -10.08
N CYS A 663 -32.18 -18.20 -8.84
CA CYS A 663 -31.99 -19.49 -8.21
C CYS A 663 -33.33 -20.10 -7.76
N PHE A 664 -33.50 -21.41 -8.01
CA PHE A 664 -34.70 -22.12 -7.66
C PHE A 664 -34.41 -23.59 -7.36
N GLU A 665 -35.27 -24.20 -6.57
CA GLU A 665 -35.18 -25.64 -6.27
C GLU A 665 -35.92 -26.46 -7.35
N GLN A 666 -35.22 -27.43 -7.93
CA GLN A 666 -35.81 -28.39 -8.87
C GLN A 666 -35.35 -29.82 -8.53
N GLU A 667 -36.28 -30.72 -8.24
CA GLU A 667 -36.01 -32.15 -8.03
C GLU A 667 -34.88 -32.46 -7.04
N GLN A 668 -34.84 -31.78 -5.90
CA GLN A 668 -33.82 -31.88 -4.85
C GLN A 668 -32.43 -31.32 -5.23
N LYS A 669 -32.38 -30.49 -6.24
CA LYS A 669 -31.20 -29.73 -6.63
C LYS A 669 -31.52 -28.26 -6.58
N ILE A 670 -30.49 -27.43 -6.30
CA ILE A 670 -30.57 -26.00 -6.49
C ILE A 670 -30.02 -25.69 -7.89
N VAL A 671 -30.81 -25.02 -8.67
CA VAL A 671 -30.44 -24.59 -10.03
C VAL A 671 -30.26 -23.07 -10.03
N LEU A 672 -29.08 -22.62 -10.42
CA LEU A 672 -28.72 -21.23 -10.62
C LEU A 672 -28.71 -20.95 -12.13
N ASN A 673 -29.42 -19.95 -12.58
CA ASN A 673 -29.43 -19.50 -13.98
C ASN A 673 -29.06 -18.02 -14.02
N TRP A 674 -28.21 -17.63 -14.99
CA TRP A 674 -27.84 -16.23 -15.23
C TRP A 674 -27.68 -15.96 -16.73
N ASN A 675 -27.68 -14.69 -17.10
CA ASN A 675 -27.48 -14.29 -18.48
C ASN A 675 -26.01 -14.47 -18.93
N ALA A 676 -25.81 -15.10 -20.08
CA ALA A 676 -24.49 -15.26 -20.69
C ALA A 676 -23.94 -13.91 -21.14
N ASN A 677 -22.68 -13.65 -20.79
CA ASN A 677 -21.89 -12.60 -21.43
C ASN A 677 -20.77 -13.28 -22.21
N THR A 678 -20.70 -13.01 -23.52
CA THR A 678 -19.75 -13.66 -24.44
C THR A 678 -18.28 -13.33 -24.16
N ASN A 679 -18.02 -12.35 -23.31
CA ASN A 679 -16.67 -11.92 -22.96
C ASN A 679 -16.17 -12.51 -21.63
N ILE A 680 -17.00 -13.24 -20.89
CA ILE A 680 -16.62 -13.83 -19.60
C ILE A 680 -15.86 -15.14 -19.82
N SER A 681 -14.70 -15.28 -19.22
CA SER A 681 -13.86 -16.47 -19.29
C SER A 681 -14.36 -17.60 -18.37
N SER A 682 -14.83 -17.26 -17.19
CA SER A 682 -15.38 -18.19 -16.20
C SER A 682 -16.29 -17.48 -15.20
N TYR A 683 -17.06 -18.26 -14.44
CA TYR A 683 -17.80 -17.80 -13.27
C TYR A 683 -17.34 -18.56 -12.04
N ILE A 684 -17.26 -17.89 -10.90
CA ILE A 684 -17.12 -18.53 -9.61
C ILE A 684 -18.49 -18.56 -8.95
N VAL A 685 -18.90 -19.73 -8.51
CA VAL A 685 -20.12 -19.93 -7.75
C VAL A 685 -19.72 -20.28 -6.32
N GLU A 686 -20.04 -19.41 -5.38
CA GLU A 686 -19.83 -19.63 -3.96
C GLU A 686 -21.14 -20.03 -3.30
N VAL A 687 -21.08 -21.07 -2.46
CA VAL A 687 -22.24 -21.61 -1.76
C VAL A 687 -21.97 -21.51 -0.27
N ASP A 688 -22.58 -20.53 0.39
CA ASP A 688 -22.49 -20.36 1.85
C ASP A 688 -23.63 -21.11 2.55
N ASN A 689 -23.31 -22.16 3.26
CA ASN A 689 -24.25 -23.02 3.98
C ASN A 689 -24.55 -22.54 5.41
N GLY A 690 -24.19 -21.31 5.78
CA GLY A 690 -24.61 -20.66 7.04
C GLY A 690 -24.16 -21.36 8.30
N GLY A 691 -22.95 -21.85 8.43
CA GLY A 691 -22.40 -22.42 9.68
C GLY A 691 -21.39 -23.53 9.44
N ILE A 692 -20.80 -24.08 10.43
CA ILE A 692 -19.79 -25.13 10.69
C ILE A 692 -19.03 -25.80 9.50
N MET A 693 -19.45 -25.66 8.25
CA MET A 693 -18.89 -26.35 7.08
C MET A 693 -18.27 -25.40 6.02
N GLY A 694 -18.28 -24.08 6.23
CA GLY A 694 -17.62 -23.13 5.33
C GLY A 694 -18.35 -22.86 3.99
N VAL A 695 -17.76 -21.96 3.19
CA VAL A 695 -18.20 -21.66 1.82
C VAL A 695 -17.60 -22.70 0.87
N GLU A 696 -18.41 -23.30 0.03
CA GLU A 696 -17.97 -24.19 -1.07
C GLU A 696 -17.86 -23.35 -2.35
N THR A 697 -16.76 -23.46 -3.07
CA THR A 697 -16.48 -22.64 -4.25
C THR A 697 -16.34 -23.53 -5.49
N PHE A 698 -17.00 -23.15 -6.57
CA PHE A 698 -17.01 -23.89 -7.85
C PHE A 698 -16.66 -22.97 -9.01
N MET A 699 -15.80 -23.42 -9.90
CA MET A 699 -15.50 -22.70 -11.12
C MET A 699 -16.35 -23.23 -12.28
N VAL A 700 -17.02 -22.33 -12.98
CA VAL A 700 -17.94 -22.65 -14.09
C VAL A 700 -17.44 -21.95 -15.35
N SER A 701 -17.38 -22.66 -16.49
CA SER A 701 -16.91 -22.12 -17.78
C SER A 701 -17.73 -20.89 -18.20
N GLY A 702 -17.08 -19.87 -18.80
CA GLY A 702 -17.73 -18.62 -19.21
C GLY A 702 -18.86 -18.72 -20.21
N ASN A 703 -18.96 -19.82 -20.94
CA ASN A 703 -20.10 -20.12 -21.81
C ASN A 703 -21.24 -20.89 -21.13
N GLN A 704 -21.11 -21.20 -19.86
CA GLN A 704 -22.09 -21.92 -19.07
C GLN A 704 -22.94 -20.91 -18.27
N THR A 705 -24.24 -20.98 -18.40
CA THR A 705 -25.21 -20.05 -17.78
C THR A 705 -26.10 -20.74 -16.76
N THR A 706 -25.78 -21.97 -16.41
CA THR A 706 -26.53 -22.77 -15.46
C THR A 706 -25.57 -23.56 -14.59
N PHE A 707 -25.80 -23.58 -13.31
CA PHE A 707 -25.08 -24.39 -12.34
C PHE A 707 -26.07 -25.17 -11.48
N GLU A 708 -25.84 -26.47 -11.28
CA GLU A 708 -26.68 -27.34 -10.45
C GLU A 708 -25.89 -27.78 -9.21
N TYR A 709 -26.42 -27.51 -8.02
CA TYR A 709 -25.84 -27.92 -6.75
C TYR A 709 -26.66 -29.07 -6.14
N ASN A 710 -26.02 -30.22 -5.94
CA ASN A 710 -26.68 -31.50 -5.63
C ASN A 710 -26.75 -31.85 -4.14
N THR A 711 -26.45 -30.98 -3.22
CA THR A 711 -26.40 -31.34 -1.79
C THR A 711 -27.65 -30.91 -1.05
N PHE A 712 -28.34 -31.89 -0.50
CA PHE A 712 -29.53 -31.66 0.32
C PHE A 712 -29.15 -31.21 1.74
N ARG A 713 -29.46 -29.97 2.11
CA ARG A 713 -29.28 -29.47 3.49
C ARG A 713 -30.44 -28.59 3.96
N PRO A 714 -30.82 -28.65 5.24
CA PRO A 714 -32.06 -28.05 5.75
C PRO A 714 -31.90 -26.62 6.27
N LYS A 715 -31.12 -25.74 5.60
CA LYS A 715 -30.94 -24.34 6.02
C LYS A 715 -30.88 -23.39 4.81
N THR A 716 -31.07 -22.10 5.08
CA THR A 716 -30.91 -21.03 4.12
C THR A 716 -29.47 -21.04 3.59
N THR A 717 -29.33 -21.07 2.28
CA THR A 717 -28.05 -21.12 1.60
C THR A 717 -27.96 -19.90 0.70
N LEU A 718 -26.89 -19.12 0.87
CA LEU A 718 -26.53 -18.02 -0.01
C LEU A 718 -25.75 -18.58 -1.19
N TYR A 719 -26.11 -18.18 -2.38
CA TYR A 719 -25.38 -18.45 -3.62
C TYR A 719 -24.88 -17.12 -4.19
N LEU A 720 -23.59 -17.03 -4.38
CA LEU A 720 -22.94 -15.89 -5.00
C LEU A 720 -22.38 -16.34 -6.33
N VAL A 721 -22.71 -15.65 -7.42
CA VAL A 721 -22.15 -15.92 -8.75
C VAL A 721 -21.34 -14.73 -9.21
N THR A 722 -20.05 -14.95 -9.37
CA THR A 722 -19.08 -13.93 -9.73
C THR A 722 -18.51 -14.18 -11.10
N PRO A 723 -18.73 -13.30 -12.09
CA PRO A 723 -18.17 -13.45 -13.41
C PRO A 723 -16.68 -13.09 -13.44
N TYR A 724 -15.90 -13.84 -14.24
CA TYR A 724 -14.48 -13.66 -14.45
C TYR A 724 -14.16 -13.34 -15.90
N TYR A 725 -13.39 -12.29 -16.12
CA TYR A 725 -12.88 -11.89 -17.41
C TYR A 725 -11.36 -11.73 -17.37
N LEU A 726 -10.62 -12.53 -18.12
CA LEU A 726 -9.14 -12.51 -18.15
C LEU A 726 -8.50 -12.56 -16.76
N GLY A 727 -9.05 -13.37 -15.85
CA GLY A 727 -8.58 -13.46 -14.47
C GLY A 727 -9.06 -12.34 -13.54
N MET A 728 -9.98 -11.48 -14.00
CA MET A 728 -10.56 -10.39 -13.20
C MET A 728 -11.97 -10.75 -12.74
N GLU A 729 -12.25 -10.49 -11.47
CA GLU A 729 -13.59 -10.57 -10.90
C GLU A 729 -14.41 -9.35 -11.33
N LEU A 730 -15.63 -9.60 -11.80
CA LEU A 730 -16.63 -8.58 -12.03
C LEU A 730 -17.64 -8.57 -10.87
N LYS A 731 -18.53 -7.58 -10.86
CA LYS A 731 -19.54 -7.46 -9.81
C LYS A 731 -20.37 -8.74 -9.68
N SER A 732 -20.35 -9.34 -8.51
CA SER A 732 -21.10 -10.55 -8.17
C SER A 732 -22.60 -10.29 -8.14
N ALA A 733 -23.38 -11.31 -8.50
CA ALA A 733 -24.81 -11.38 -8.21
C ALA A 733 -25.07 -12.42 -7.12
N ALA A 734 -25.95 -12.11 -6.20
CA ALA A 734 -26.31 -12.99 -5.10
C ALA A 734 -27.76 -13.45 -5.21
N CYS A 735 -28.02 -14.69 -4.83
CA CYS A 735 -29.37 -15.18 -4.60
C CYS A 735 -29.44 -16.12 -3.41
N PHE A 736 -30.59 -16.17 -2.77
CA PHE A 736 -30.86 -17.04 -1.63
C PHE A 736 -31.89 -18.11 -1.99
N VAL A 737 -31.65 -19.35 -1.57
CA VAL A 737 -32.65 -20.40 -1.65
C VAL A 737 -32.95 -20.88 -0.24
N ARG A 738 -34.23 -20.74 0.16
CA ARG A 738 -34.79 -21.38 1.35
C ARG A 738 -35.49 -22.63 0.93
N GLN A 739 -35.12 -23.77 1.48
CA GLN A 739 -35.81 -25.02 1.23
C GLN A 739 -37.20 -25.00 1.87
N GLY A 740 -38.20 -25.34 1.08
CA GLY A 740 -39.58 -25.62 1.56
C GLY A 740 -40.66 -24.62 1.15
N LEU A 741 -40.35 -23.62 0.32
CA LEU A 741 -41.33 -22.69 -0.22
C LEU A 741 -41.42 -22.82 -1.74
N THR A 742 -42.60 -23.09 -2.24
CA THR A 742 -42.93 -23.08 -3.69
C THR A 742 -42.82 -21.68 -4.22
N PRO A 743 -42.19 -21.45 -5.40
CA PRO A 743 -42.14 -20.13 -5.99
C PRO A 743 -43.54 -19.62 -6.31
N GLY A 744 -43.88 -18.41 -5.85
CA GLY A 744 -45.03 -17.68 -6.37
C GLY A 744 -46.12 -17.25 -5.38
N THR A 745 -45.94 -17.31 -4.07
CA THR A 745 -46.85 -16.68 -3.09
C THR A 745 -46.25 -15.40 -2.55
N LEU A 746 -46.75 -14.27 -3.00
CA LEU A 746 -46.51 -12.98 -2.37
C LEU A 746 -46.99 -13.04 -0.92
N THR A 747 -46.09 -12.88 0.04
CA THR A 747 -46.41 -12.86 1.48
C THR A 747 -47.03 -11.50 1.81
N HIS A 748 -48.21 -11.53 2.48
CA HIS A 748 -48.86 -10.31 2.97
C HIS A 748 -48.54 -10.14 4.44
N PHE A 749 -48.03 -8.99 4.82
CA PHE A 749 -47.64 -8.67 6.20
C PHE A 749 -48.07 -7.24 6.58
N LEU A 750 -48.00 -6.92 7.86
CA LEU A 750 -48.15 -5.58 8.42
C LEU A 750 -46.76 -5.06 8.79
N ARG A 751 -46.29 -4.04 8.13
CA ARG A 751 -44.93 -3.48 8.41
C ARG A 751 -44.91 -2.93 9.84
N GLY A 752 -43.89 -3.30 10.58
CA GLY A 752 -43.68 -3.00 11.99
C GLY A 752 -44.11 -4.11 12.97
N ASP A 753 -44.94 -5.07 12.57
CA ASP A 753 -45.34 -6.25 13.36
C ASP A 753 -44.28 -7.33 13.17
N THR A 754 -43.20 -7.22 13.91
CA THR A 754 -42.00 -8.06 13.75
C THR A 754 -42.13 -9.44 14.34
N ASN A 755 -42.99 -9.58 15.38
CA ASN A 755 -43.24 -10.83 16.08
C ASN A 755 -44.50 -11.56 15.57
N LEU A 756 -45.23 -10.93 14.62
CA LEU A 756 -46.43 -11.47 13.95
C LEU A 756 -47.61 -11.74 14.90
N ASP A 757 -47.79 -10.92 15.93
CA ASP A 757 -48.90 -11.02 16.86
C ASP A 757 -50.14 -10.19 16.43
N GLY A 758 -50.02 -9.47 15.32
CA GLY A 758 -51.08 -8.63 14.75
C GLY A 758 -51.17 -7.25 15.42
N MET A 759 -50.26 -6.88 16.27
CA MET A 759 -50.28 -5.63 17.02
C MET A 759 -48.94 -4.91 16.99
N LEU A 760 -48.93 -3.67 16.56
CA LEU A 760 -47.73 -2.84 16.62
C LEU A 760 -47.53 -2.33 18.05
N ASN A 761 -46.53 -2.86 18.75
CA ASN A 761 -46.26 -2.54 20.15
C ASN A 761 -44.74 -2.61 20.51
N VAL A 762 -44.40 -2.43 21.79
CA VAL A 762 -42.98 -2.47 22.22
C VAL A 762 -42.35 -3.86 22.07
N GLY A 763 -43.11 -4.92 21.98
CA GLY A 763 -42.66 -6.29 21.76
C GLY A 763 -41.93 -6.41 20.41
N ASP A 764 -42.38 -5.68 19.40
CA ASP A 764 -41.80 -5.66 18.08
C ASP A 764 -40.38 -5.08 18.08
N ALA A 765 -40.21 -3.93 18.75
CA ALA A 765 -38.89 -3.35 18.91
C ALA A 765 -37.92 -4.23 19.70
N ILE A 766 -38.40 -4.94 20.72
CA ILE A 766 -37.60 -5.88 21.53
C ILE A 766 -37.21 -7.08 20.70
N GLY A 767 -38.15 -7.70 19.98
CA GLY A 767 -37.86 -8.86 19.12
C GLY A 767 -36.88 -8.54 18.01
N LEU A 768 -36.98 -7.31 17.45
CA LEU A 768 -36.06 -6.84 16.43
C LEU A 768 -34.64 -6.59 17.01
N LEU A 769 -34.53 -5.97 18.18
CA LEU A 769 -33.24 -5.79 18.86
C LEU A 769 -32.61 -7.15 19.22
N GLU A 770 -33.39 -8.12 19.69
CA GLU A 770 -32.89 -9.49 19.93
C GLU A 770 -32.38 -10.13 18.64
N GLY A 771 -33.07 -9.97 17.52
CA GLY A 771 -32.63 -10.45 16.21
C GLY A 771 -31.31 -9.86 15.78
N ILE A 772 -31.20 -8.52 15.85
CA ILE A 772 -30.00 -7.78 15.43
C ILE A 772 -28.76 -8.10 16.30
N PHE A 773 -28.92 -8.15 17.63
CA PHE A 773 -27.75 -8.25 18.53
C PHE A 773 -27.42 -9.69 18.98
N THR A 774 -28.37 -10.59 18.95
CA THR A 774 -28.19 -12.00 19.43
C THR A 774 -28.27 -13.02 18.32
N GLY A 775 -28.72 -12.63 17.11
CA GLY A 775 -29.02 -13.55 16.02
C GLY A 775 -30.30 -14.38 16.25
N ALA A 776 -31.22 -13.90 17.10
CA ALA A 776 -32.50 -14.52 17.26
C ALA A 776 -33.30 -14.45 15.93
N LEU A 777 -34.12 -15.49 15.68
CA LEU A 777 -34.87 -15.54 14.43
C LEU A 777 -35.93 -14.42 14.40
N ILE A 778 -35.90 -13.58 13.39
CA ILE A 778 -36.96 -12.62 13.06
C ILE A 778 -37.94 -13.33 12.13
N PRO A 779 -39.23 -13.48 12.52
CA PRO A 779 -40.16 -14.26 11.73
C PRO A 779 -40.50 -13.70 10.35
N CYS A 780 -40.46 -12.39 10.21
CA CYS A 780 -40.70 -11.66 8.96
C CYS A 780 -39.75 -10.44 8.87
N GLU A 781 -38.74 -10.55 8.05
CA GLU A 781 -37.75 -9.52 7.90
C GLU A 781 -38.30 -8.27 7.19
N ASP A 782 -39.17 -8.46 6.18
CA ASP A 782 -39.88 -7.35 5.52
C ASP A 782 -40.77 -6.56 6.49
N ALA A 783 -41.41 -7.22 7.47
CA ALA A 783 -42.15 -6.51 8.48
C ALA A 783 -41.26 -5.77 9.47
N ALA A 784 -40.04 -6.24 9.66
CA ALA A 784 -39.07 -5.67 10.57
C ALA A 784 -38.32 -4.46 10.03
N ASP A 785 -38.19 -4.34 8.72
CA ASP A 785 -37.64 -3.18 8.04
C ASP A 785 -38.67 -2.02 8.04
N TRP A 786 -38.53 -1.15 9.05
CA TRP A 786 -39.50 -0.08 9.29
C TRP A 786 -39.52 0.98 8.19
N ASN A 787 -38.34 1.30 7.65
CA ASN A 787 -38.13 2.41 6.72
C ASN A 787 -38.13 1.95 5.25
N ASP A 788 -38.16 0.64 5.00
CA ASP A 788 -38.18 0.02 3.66
C ASP A 788 -36.90 0.36 2.85
N ASP A 789 -35.74 0.33 3.54
CA ASP A 789 -34.44 0.61 2.90
C ASP A 789 -33.67 -0.68 2.51
N GLY A 790 -34.23 -1.85 2.78
CA GLY A 790 -33.68 -3.16 2.44
C GLY A 790 -32.62 -3.65 3.42
N ALA A 791 -32.49 -3.04 4.60
CA ALA A 791 -31.53 -3.42 5.62
C ALA A 791 -32.18 -3.49 7.01
N LEU A 792 -31.90 -4.55 7.77
CA LEU A 792 -32.28 -4.63 9.18
C LEU A 792 -31.16 -4.12 10.06
N ASP A 793 -31.30 -2.91 10.59
CA ASP A 793 -30.33 -2.31 11.47
C ASP A 793 -30.97 -1.62 12.70
N VAL A 794 -30.14 -0.95 13.49
CA VAL A 794 -30.64 -0.29 14.73
C VAL A 794 -31.57 0.90 14.45
N SER A 795 -31.68 1.38 13.22
CA SER A 795 -32.60 2.47 12.85
C SER A 795 -34.05 2.02 12.91
N ASP A 796 -34.32 0.74 12.62
CA ASP A 796 -35.68 0.16 12.60
C ASP A 796 -36.30 0.08 13.99
N PRO A 797 -35.68 -0.57 14.98
CA PRO A 797 -36.27 -0.58 16.33
C PRO A 797 -36.30 0.80 16.98
N ILE A 798 -35.37 1.70 16.66
CA ILE A 798 -35.44 3.10 17.12
C ILE A 798 -36.67 3.79 16.50
N SER A 799 -36.94 3.55 15.24
CA SER A 799 -38.09 4.13 14.54
C SER A 799 -39.43 3.57 15.07
N VAL A 800 -39.49 2.25 15.36
CA VAL A 800 -40.64 1.63 16.08
C VAL A 800 -40.89 2.35 17.42
N LEU A 801 -39.86 2.50 18.24
CA LEU A 801 -39.98 3.20 19.55
C LEU A 801 -40.32 4.69 19.37
N GLY A 802 -39.75 5.35 18.38
CA GLY A 802 -40.05 6.72 18.02
C GLY A 802 -41.52 6.93 17.67
N TYR A 803 -42.09 6.05 16.88
CA TYR A 803 -43.49 6.08 16.51
C TYR A 803 -44.42 5.83 17.73
N LEU A 804 -44.10 4.79 18.54
CA LEU A 804 -44.91 4.39 19.68
C LEU A 804 -44.92 5.47 20.81
N PHE A 805 -43.81 6.10 21.08
CA PHE A 805 -43.63 6.92 22.29
C PHE A 805 -43.32 8.42 22.01
N SER A 806 -42.88 8.78 20.81
CA SER A 806 -42.40 10.14 20.50
C SER A 806 -43.11 10.81 19.31
N ASN A 807 -44.22 10.25 18.84
CA ASN A 807 -44.96 10.73 17.65
C ASN A 807 -44.05 10.79 16.40
N GLY A 808 -43.16 9.83 16.25
CA GLY A 808 -42.35 9.65 15.07
C GLY A 808 -43.14 9.28 13.81
N PRO A 809 -42.48 9.21 12.64
CA PRO A 809 -43.14 8.83 11.40
C PRO A 809 -43.70 7.39 11.48
N ALA A 810 -44.79 7.14 10.80
CA ALA A 810 -45.36 5.82 10.65
C ALA A 810 -44.47 4.92 9.79
N PRO A 811 -44.62 3.56 9.89
CA PRO A 811 -43.89 2.63 9.00
C PRO A 811 -44.10 2.95 7.52
N ALA A 812 -43.16 2.55 6.69
CA ALA A 812 -43.32 2.58 5.25
C ALA A 812 -44.48 1.69 4.77
N ALA A 813 -44.87 1.76 3.50
CA ALA A 813 -45.85 0.81 2.96
C ALA A 813 -45.36 -0.65 3.15
N PRO A 814 -46.27 -1.62 3.42
CA PRO A 814 -47.75 -1.58 3.26
C PRO A 814 -48.57 -1.07 4.47
N TYR A 815 -47.95 -0.51 5.50
CA TYR A 815 -48.65 0.03 6.66
C TYR A 815 -49.65 1.18 6.23
N PRO A 816 -50.85 1.33 6.80
CA PRO A 816 -51.47 0.55 7.90
C PRO A 816 -52.24 -0.68 7.42
N ASN A 817 -52.13 -1.08 6.18
CA ASN A 817 -52.84 -2.21 5.61
C ASN A 817 -51.90 -3.42 5.50
N CYS A 818 -52.47 -4.61 5.60
CA CYS A 818 -51.75 -5.80 5.31
C CYS A 818 -51.69 -6.02 3.80
N ALA A 819 -50.51 -6.04 3.22
CA ALA A 819 -50.27 -6.29 1.79
C ALA A 819 -48.86 -6.85 1.57
N SER A 820 -48.54 -7.18 0.34
CA SER A 820 -47.18 -7.53 -0.07
C SER A 820 -46.25 -6.31 -0.09
N ASP A 821 -44.95 -6.54 0.06
CA ASP A 821 -43.95 -5.50 -0.06
C ASP A 821 -44.03 -4.83 -1.42
N PRO A 822 -44.11 -3.46 -1.49
CA PRO A 822 -44.09 -2.74 -2.73
C PRO A 822 -42.68 -2.61 -3.33
N ASN A 823 -41.62 -2.71 -2.50
CA ASN A 823 -40.23 -2.62 -2.91
C ASN A 823 -39.56 -3.97 -2.77
N HIS A 824 -39.59 -4.80 -3.77
CA HIS A 824 -38.97 -6.14 -3.73
C HIS A 824 -37.45 -6.01 -3.51
N ASP A 825 -37.04 -6.13 -2.25
CA ASP A 825 -35.64 -6.21 -1.82
C ASP A 825 -35.22 -7.64 -1.46
N GLN A 826 -34.18 -7.80 -0.62
CA GLN A 826 -33.65 -9.13 -0.25
C GLN A 826 -34.24 -9.67 1.07
N LEU A 827 -35.06 -8.90 1.75
CA LEU A 827 -35.71 -9.30 2.99
C LEU A 827 -36.90 -10.20 2.69
N SER A 828 -37.28 -11.04 3.62
CA SER A 828 -38.35 -12.03 3.40
C SER A 828 -39.13 -12.40 4.66
N CYS A 829 -40.33 -12.89 4.48
CA CYS A 829 -41.15 -13.44 5.56
C CYS A 829 -41.25 -14.98 5.53
N ASN A 830 -41.09 -15.61 6.68
CA ASN A 830 -41.09 -17.10 6.80
C ASN A 830 -42.43 -17.76 6.62
N GLN A 831 -43.53 -17.03 6.61
CA GLN A 831 -44.87 -17.56 6.51
C GLN A 831 -45.67 -16.82 5.44
N ALA A 832 -46.50 -17.55 4.70
CA ALA A 832 -47.42 -16.96 3.74
C ALA A 832 -48.70 -16.49 4.49
N ASN A 833 -49.19 -15.27 4.17
CA ASN A 833 -50.38 -14.63 4.74
C ASN A 833 -50.39 -14.53 6.28
N ILE A 834 -49.61 -13.60 6.78
CA ILE A 834 -49.41 -13.39 8.23
C ILE A 834 -50.50 -12.45 8.81
N CYS A 835 -51.25 -11.81 7.96
CA CYS A 835 -52.33 -10.93 8.37
C CYS A 835 -53.61 -11.75 8.61
N GLN A 836 -53.94 -12.04 9.83
CA GLN A 836 -55.32 -12.51 10.20
C GLN A 836 -56.05 -11.49 11.05
#